data_ae21d6e747336611fb400b65e5d0e2ce
#
_entry.id   ae21d6e747336611fb400b65e5d0e2ce
#
_cell.length_a   1.000
_cell.length_b   1.000
_cell.length_c   1.000
_cell.angle_alpha   90.00
_cell.angle_beta   90.00
_cell.angle_gamma   90.00
#
_symmetry.space_group_name_H-M   'P 1'
#
loop_
_entity.id
_entity.type
_entity.pdbx_description
1 polymer ?
#
loop_
_entity_poly.entity_id
_entity_poly.type
_entity_poly.pdbx_seq_one_letter_code
_entity_poly.pdbx_strand_id
1 'polypeptide(L)'
;MQNKGAITLLTIALALVSLYQLSFTWKTNRVEKVAREYAQGDPVKEKVYLDSIANKEVYNFLGIAQYTYKECKELELNLGLDLRGGMNVTMEVDVVDVVRSLANYSQDEAFNQALQEAVKMRTSSPKDFVTLFGEAFERIAPNAQLASPNIFGTVELKDKIKIGASNKEVLDVIRQEAEGAIDNTFNILRTRIDRFGVAQPNIRKADISGRIVIELPGIKDAQRVRKLLQGTAALEFYETFDNGDFFPYLQAANEKARTIVEAEEILTTENAANATAEQPETAQADTTANSLISQAAAQDSTNNLLADEAAFKKANPLFSVLTPNIDRQSGQIIPTGSLIGYSHVKDTAAVNEILAMPQVKATLPRNARLLWEMKPNGEVIALHAIKITTRDGKAPLDGGAVVDARQEYEHNSGRPVVSMNMNGEGAKVWARLTKENVGHSIAIVLDGYVCSSPNVNDEIKGGSSQISGQFDVKEAQDLANILKSGKLPAPARIIADEIVGPSLGSESIQSGMWSFVIAFCLVLVYMLFFYSKGAGLAADIALFTNLFFLFGVLASIGAVLTLPGIAGIVLTMGMSVDANVLIYERIQEELRAGKGLRLAIKEGYKQAYSAIIDGNVTTLLTGFILYYFGEGPIKGFATTLIIGIFTSLFCAIFITRIILDNASKKNDNVRFTTPFTANWLRDVHFPFLERRKVGYTVSGIITVVCLVSMFTRGFDKGIDFVGGRTYTVAFDQPVEVEKVAESLAAVYGSAPEVKTFGGDNQVRITTKYKIEDEGTEADDEVEALLYEGLKSYLPDGTSKEVFLSDYRQMSQKVGPAVAEDVTRAAIWSVIFALLVIFVYIMVRFSKMVPVPSSDWLTIPLSY
;
A
#
# COMPACT_ATOMS: atom_id res chain seq x y z
N MET A 1 -34.98 -33.98 17.79
CA MET A 1 -34.64 -33.59 16.41
C MET A 1 -35.46 -34.41 15.44
N GLN A 2 -36.35 -33.78 14.68
CA GLN A 2 -37.18 -34.46 13.68
C GLN A 2 -36.41 -34.95 12.42
N ASN A 3 -35.22 -34.37 12.12
CA ASN A 3 -34.44 -34.68 10.91
C ASN A 3 -32.97 -35.03 11.24
N LYS A 4 -32.69 -36.01 12.10
CA LYS A 4 -31.31 -36.44 12.40
C LYS A 4 -30.53 -36.86 11.14
N GLY A 5 -31.19 -37.54 10.20
CA GLY A 5 -30.57 -37.99 8.96
C GLY A 5 -30.09 -36.86 8.08
N ALA A 6 -30.89 -35.80 7.91
CA ALA A 6 -30.52 -34.63 7.12
C ALA A 6 -29.32 -33.88 7.72
N ILE A 7 -29.28 -33.73 9.05
CA ILE A 7 -28.14 -33.04 9.72
C ILE A 7 -26.86 -33.89 9.59
N THR A 8 -26.96 -35.20 9.76
CA THR A 8 -25.77 -36.07 9.58
C THR A 8 -25.28 -36.02 8.13
N LEU A 9 -26.17 -36.03 7.16
CA LEU A 9 -25.82 -35.92 5.73
C LEU A 9 -25.16 -34.58 5.44
N LEU A 10 -25.70 -33.48 5.97
CA LEU A 10 -25.09 -32.14 5.84
C LEU A 10 -23.69 -32.08 6.47
N THR A 11 -23.54 -32.69 7.67
CA THR A 11 -22.22 -32.74 8.34
C THR A 11 -21.20 -33.52 7.51
N ILE A 12 -21.61 -34.66 6.93
CA ILE A 12 -20.73 -35.46 6.07
C ILE A 12 -20.39 -34.70 4.79
N ALA A 13 -21.38 -34.04 4.16
CA ALA A 13 -21.15 -33.24 2.97
C ALA A 13 -20.15 -32.09 3.24
N LEU A 14 -20.34 -31.37 4.34
CA LEU A 14 -19.44 -30.29 4.75
C LEU A 14 -18.04 -30.83 5.06
N ALA A 15 -17.93 -32.00 5.70
CA ALA A 15 -16.63 -32.63 5.97
C ALA A 15 -15.92 -33.05 4.68
N LEU A 16 -16.65 -33.58 3.70
CA LEU A 16 -16.08 -33.95 2.40
C LEU A 16 -15.57 -32.71 1.62
N VAL A 17 -16.35 -31.64 1.59
CA VAL A 17 -15.96 -30.37 0.96
C VAL A 17 -14.73 -29.79 1.66
N SER A 18 -14.71 -29.76 2.98
CA SER A 18 -13.54 -29.27 3.74
C SER A 18 -12.29 -30.14 3.49
N LEU A 19 -12.45 -31.45 3.45
CA LEU A 19 -11.34 -32.37 3.15
C LEU A 19 -10.80 -32.15 1.72
N TYR A 20 -11.70 -32.02 0.75
CA TYR A 20 -11.34 -31.71 -0.63
C TYR A 20 -10.54 -30.43 -0.71
N GLN A 21 -11.04 -29.36 -0.12
CA GLN A 21 -10.41 -28.05 -0.19
C GLN A 21 -9.06 -28.00 0.52
N LEU A 22 -8.94 -28.58 1.70
CA LEU A 22 -7.67 -28.62 2.44
C LEU A 22 -6.64 -29.56 1.82
N SER A 23 -7.05 -30.50 0.98
CA SER A 23 -6.12 -31.39 0.26
C SER A 23 -5.20 -30.65 -0.72
N PHE A 24 -5.65 -29.52 -1.30
CA PHE A 24 -4.81 -28.68 -2.15
C PHE A 24 -3.66 -28.06 -1.35
N THR A 25 -3.94 -27.47 -0.19
CA THR A 25 -2.92 -26.90 0.70
C THR A 25 -1.89 -27.95 1.12
N TRP A 26 -2.33 -29.15 1.47
CA TRP A 26 -1.43 -30.24 1.81
C TRP A 26 -0.54 -30.65 0.64
N LYS A 27 -1.11 -30.71 -0.57
CA LYS A 27 -0.37 -31.10 -1.78
C LYS A 27 0.66 -30.05 -2.18
N THR A 28 0.27 -28.77 -2.19
CA THR A 28 1.16 -27.65 -2.51
C THR A 28 2.35 -27.58 -1.55
N ASN A 29 2.11 -27.68 -0.25
CA ASN A 29 3.17 -27.70 0.77
C ASN A 29 4.16 -28.86 0.56
N ARG A 30 3.67 -30.01 0.11
CA ARG A 30 4.53 -31.17 -0.18
C ARG A 30 5.41 -30.92 -1.41
N VAL A 31 4.86 -30.31 -2.47
CA VAL A 31 5.61 -29.94 -3.68
C VAL A 31 6.66 -28.87 -3.36
N GLU A 32 6.31 -27.86 -2.62
CA GLU A 32 7.26 -26.82 -2.21
C GLU A 32 8.38 -27.33 -1.29
N LYS A 33 8.07 -28.32 -0.43
CA LYS A 33 9.11 -28.99 0.36
C LYS A 33 10.14 -29.70 -0.51
N VAL A 34 9.68 -30.43 -1.53
CA VAL A 34 10.56 -31.07 -2.51
C VAL A 34 11.39 -30.04 -3.28
N ALA A 35 10.79 -28.91 -3.67
CA ALA A 35 11.48 -27.83 -4.35
C ALA A 35 12.60 -27.22 -3.48
N ARG A 36 12.35 -26.99 -2.19
CA ARG A 36 13.37 -26.52 -1.22
C ARG A 36 14.50 -27.51 -1.00
N GLU A 37 14.19 -28.80 -0.90
CA GLU A 37 15.19 -29.86 -0.81
C GLU A 37 16.06 -29.91 -2.06
N TYR A 38 15.47 -29.75 -3.26
CA TYR A 38 16.20 -29.67 -4.52
C TYR A 38 17.09 -28.43 -4.60
N ALA A 39 16.60 -27.31 -4.14
CA ALA A 39 17.30 -26.02 -4.19
C ALA A 39 18.46 -25.90 -3.19
N GLN A 40 18.53 -26.75 -2.15
CA GLN A 40 19.56 -26.72 -1.10
C GLN A 40 19.76 -25.33 -0.48
N GLY A 41 18.69 -24.54 -0.35
CA GLY A 41 18.71 -23.20 0.21
C GLY A 41 18.95 -22.08 -0.80
N ASP A 42 19.11 -22.39 -2.09
CA ASP A 42 19.20 -21.38 -3.16
C ASP A 42 17.80 -20.97 -3.66
N PRO A 43 17.34 -19.73 -3.35
CA PRO A 43 15.99 -19.30 -3.73
C PRO A 43 15.77 -19.19 -5.23
N VAL A 44 16.83 -18.99 -6.02
CA VAL A 44 16.74 -18.90 -7.48
C VAL A 44 16.46 -20.27 -8.08
N LYS A 45 17.16 -21.30 -7.60
CA LYS A 45 16.93 -22.68 -8.03
C LYS A 45 15.56 -23.20 -7.61
N GLU A 46 15.10 -22.85 -6.40
CA GLU A 46 13.75 -23.17 -5.94
C GLU A 46 12.70 -22.61 -6.91
N LYS A 47 12.82 -21.33 -7.26
CA LYS A 47 11.89 -20.67 -8.18
C LYS A 47 11.93 -21.32 -9.58
N VAL A 48 13.09 -21.54 -10.15
CA VAL A 48 13.23 -22.18 -11.47
C VAL A 48 12.60 -23.59 -11.48
N TYR A 49 12.78 -24.35 -10.39
CA TYR A 49 12.15 -25.67 -10.26
C TYR A 49 10.62 -25.55 -10.24
N LEU A 50 10.04 -24.66 -9.41
CA LEU A 50 8.60 -24.46 -9.31
C LEU A 50 8.00 -23.96 -10.62
N ASP A 51 8.66 -23.06 -11.34
CA ASP A 51 8.25 -22.57 -12.64
C ASP A 51 8.25 -23.68 -13.69
N SER A 52 9.23 -24.62 -13.63
CA SER A 52 9.32 -25.77 -14.54
C SER A 52 8.18 -26.77 -14.39
N ILE A 53 7.55 -26.82 -13.21
CA ILE A 53 6.43 -27.74 -12.90
C ILE A 53 5.08 -27.05 -12.84
N ALA A 54 5.03 -25.73 -13.06
CA ALA A 54 3.81 -24.91 -12.90
C ALA A 54 2.61 -25.48 -13.66
N ASN A 55 2.83 -25.94 -14.90
CA ASN A 55 1.81 -26.51 -15.77
C ASN A 55 1.79 -28.05 -15.78
N LYS A 56 2.58 -28.71 -14.89
CA LYS A 56 2.56 -30.19 -14.79
C LYS A 56 1.48 -30.62 -13.80
N GLU A 57 0.84 -31.72 -14.12
CA GLU A 57 -0.11 -32.39 -13.22
C GLU A 57 0.63 -32.94 -12.00
N VAL A 58 0.33 -32.36 -10.84
CA VAL A 58 0.95 -32.76 -9.56
C VAL A 58 -0.04 -33.43 -8.62
N TYR A 59 -1.34 -33.27 -8.85
CA TYR A 59 -2.37 -33.79 -7.96
C TYR A 59 -3.48 -34.48 -8.74
N ASN A 60 -3.74 -35.74 -8.38
CA ASN A 60 -4.86 -36.55 -8.89
C ASN A 60 -5.80 -36.83 -7.70
N PHE A 61 -6.96 -36.19 -7.71
CA PHE A 61 -7.98 -36.38 -6.67
C PHE A 61 -8.83 -37.61 -6.97
N LEU A 62 -8.57 -38.70 -6.27
CA LEU A 62 -9.31 -39.98 -6.34
C LEU A 62 -9.49 -40.55 -7.77
N GLY A 63 -8.67 -40.15 -8.72
CA GLY A 63 -8.82 -40.56 -10.13
C GLY A 63 -9.91 -39.81 -10.91
N ILE A 64 -10.59 -38.83 -10.28
CA ILE A 64 -11.73 -38.10 -10.86
C ILE A 64 -11.26 -36.82 -11.56
N ALA A 65 -10.32 -36.10 -10.97
CA ALA A 65 -9.82 -34.85 -11.49
C ALA A 65 -8.30 -34.73 -11.30
N GLN A 66 -7.63 -34.16 -12.27
CA GLN A 66 -6.20 -33.91 -12.27
C GLN A 66 -5.95 -32.41 -12.22
N TYR A 67 -5.02 -31.98 -11.37
CA TYR A 67 -4.70 -30.58 -11.15
C TYR A 67 -3.21 -30.32 -11.35
N THR A 68 -2.90 -29.23 -12.05
CA THR A 68 -1.53 -28.73 -12.20
C THR A 68 -1.06 -28.09 -10.89
N TYR A 69 0.26 -27.85 -10.76
CA TYR A 69 0.78 -27.14 -9.59
C TYR A 69 0.17 -25.74 -9.47
N LYS A 70 0.01 -25.02 -10.59
CA LYS A 70 -0.61 -23.69 -10.62
C LYS A 70 -2.04 -23.70 -10.09
N GLU A 71 -2.88 -24.63 -10.56
CA GLU A 71 -4.27 -24.78 -10.08
C GLU A 71 -4.33 -25.16 -8.59
N CYS A 72 -3.45 -26.05 -8.13
CA CYS A 72 -3.36 -26.39 -6.71
C CYS A 72 -2.98 -25.15 -5.88
N LYS A 73 -2.10 -24.32 -6.40
CA LYS A 73 -1.65 -23.07 -5.75
C LYS A 73 -2.76 -22.03 -5.66
N GLU A 74 -3.62 -21.94 -6.67
CA GLU A 74 -4.77 -21.03 -6.68
C GLU A 74 -5.88 -21.46 -5.70
N LEU A 75 -5.98 -22.77 -5.41
CA LEU A 75 -6.98 -23.35 -4.51
C LEU A 75 -6.49 -23.61 -3.09
N GLU A 76 -5.23 -23.35 -2.78
CA GLU A 76 -4.71 -23.51 -1.41
C GLU A 76 -5.27 -22.47 -0.44
N LEU A 77 -5.07 -22.69 0.86
CA LEU A 77 -5.36 -21.68 1.89
C LEU A 77 -4.41 -20.50 1.75
N ASN A 78 -4.94 -19.34 1.45
CA ASN A 78 -4.19 -18.12 1.25
C ASN A 78 -3.65 -17.59 2.59
N LEU A 79 -2.34 -17.34 2.67
CA LEU A 79 -1.70 -16.70 3.80
C LEU A 79 -1.46 -15.23 3.50
N GLY A 80 -1.79 -14.35 4.44
CA GLY A 80 -1.61 -12.90 4.34
C GLY A 80 -0.15 -12.47 4.39
N LEU A 81 0.05 -11.20 4.15
CA LEU A 81 1.36 -10.55 4.17
C LEU A 81 2.10 -10.73 5.49
N ASP A 82 1.38 -10.60 6.62
CA ASP A 82 1.92 -10.77 7.97
C ASP A 82 2.58 -12.14 8.19
N LEU A 83 2.14 -13.13 7.40
CA LEU A 83 2.60 -14.53 7.52
C LEU A 83 3.62 -14.90 6.44
N ARG A 84 3.42 -14.50 5.18
CA ARG A 84 4.33 -14.84 4.07
C ARG A 84 5.43 -13.81 3.84
N GLY A 85 5.29 -12.61 4.40
CA GLY A 85 6.01 -11.44 3.96
C GLY A 85 5.48 -10.95 2.61
N GLY A 86 5.98 -9.82 2.14
CA GLY A 86 5.57 -9.23 0.87
C GLY A 86 5.28 -7.75 0.98
N MET A 87 4.44 -7.23 0.08
CA MET A 87 4.12 -5.80 0.01
C MET A 87 2.62 -5.58 -0.15
N ASN A 88 2.07 -4.65 0.62
CA ASN A 88 0.73 -4.08 0.45
C ASN A 88 0.85 -2.64 0.01
N VAL A 89 0.14 -2.26 -1.03
CA VAL A 89 0.19 -0.91 -1.59
C VAL A 89 -1.22 -0.39 -1.77
N THR A 90 -1.49 0.79 -1.23
CA THR A 90 -2.70 1.55 -1.56
C THR A 90 -2.33 2.66 -2.54
N MET A 91 -2.87 2.57 -3.73
CA MET A 91 -2.71 3.57 -4.78
C MET A 91 -3.94 4.45 -4.87
N GLU A 92 -3.74 5.72 -5.15
CA GLU A 92 -4.80 6.67 -5.48
C GLU A 92 -4.63 7.16 -6.91
N VAL A 93 -5.68 7.02 -7.69
CA VAL A 93 -5.77 7.59 -9.05
C VAL A 93 -6.04 9.08 -8.92
N ASP A 94 -5.25 9.91 -9.60
CA ASP A 94 -5.43 11.37 -9.54
C ASP A 94 -6.64 11.83 -10.34
N VAL A 95 -7.81 11.81 -9.68
CA VAL A 95 -9.07 12.26 -10.28
C VAL A 95 -9.02 13.75 -10.65
N VAL A 96 -8.20 14.55 -9.97
CA VAL A 96 -8.01 15.98 -10.32
C VAL A 96 -7.40 16.09 -11.71
N ASP A 97 -6.38 15.29 -11.99
CA ASP A 97 -5.75 15.26 -13.31
C ASP A 97 -6.68 14.69 -14.38
N VAL A 98 -7.53 13.70 -14.03
CA VAL A 98 -8.58 13.22 -14.94
C VAL A 98 -9.50 14.37 -15.36
N VAL A 99 -10.04 15.11 -14.39
CA VAL A 99 -10.95 16.24 -14.67
C VAL A 99 -10.26 17.32 -15.48
N ARG A 100 -8.99 17.61 -15.19
CA ARG A 100 -8.16 18.57 -15.94
C ARG A 100 -7.90 18.11 -17.37
N SER A 101 -7.60 16.84 -17.55
CA SER A 101 -7.39 16.20 -18.85
C SER A 101 -8.64 16.22 -19.72
N LEU A 102 -9.82 15.90 -19.14
CA LEU A 102 -11.11 15.96 -19.82
C LEU A 102 -11.47 17.39 -20.29
N ALA A 103 -11.02 18.41 -19.55
CA ALA A 103 -11.11 19.81 -19.96
C ALA A 103 -9.97 20.25 -20.90
N ASN A 104 -9.19 19.30 -21.42
CA ASN A 104 -8.02 19.56 -22.28
C ASN A 104 -7.05 20.59 -21.70
N TYR A 105 -6.77 20.49 -20.37
CA TYR A 105 -5.91 21.40 -19.60
C TYR A 105 -6.34 22.87 -19.74
N SER A 106 -7.64 23.12 -19.64
CA SER A 106 -8.24 24.46 -19.77
C SER A 106 -7.52 25.49 -18.92
N GLN A 107 -7.31 26.66 -19.54
CA GLN A 107 -6.74 27.85 -18.88
C GLN A 107 -7.79 28.76 -18.27
N ASP A 108 -9.06 28.35 -18.25
CA ASP A 108 -10.13 29.13 -17.65
C ASP A 108 -9.87 29.34 -16.16
N GLU A 109 -9.94 30.60 -15.72
CA GLU A 109 -9.55 30.99 -14.37
C GLU A 109 -10.56 30.43 -13.33
N ALA A 110 -11.86 30.47 -13.63
CA ALA A 110 -12.90 29.99 -12.73
C ALA A 110 -12.82 28.45 -12.57
N PHE A 111 -12.52 27.74 -13.66
CA PHE A 111 -12.27 26.30 -13.66
C PHE A 111 -11.07 25.93 -12.78
N ASN A 112 -9.95 26.60 -12.93
CA ASN A 112 -8.73 26.32 -12.19
C ASN A 112 -8.87 26.68 -10.70
N GLN A 113 -9.55 27.79 -10.37
CA GLN A 113 -9.87 28.15 -8.99
C GLN A 113 -10.81 27.14 -8.35
N ALA A 114 -11.83 26.65 -9.07
CA ALA A 114 -12.76 25.65 -8.59
C ALA A 114 -12.05 24.30 -8.32
N LEU A 115 -11.11 23.89 -9.16
CA LEU A 115 -10.28 22.70 -8.93
C LEU A 115 -9.46 22.83 -7.65
N GLN A 116 -8.79 23.96 -7.42
CA GLN A 116 -7.99 24.19 -6.22
C GLN A 116 -8.84 24.18 -4.95
N GLU A 117 -10.01 24.81 -5.02
CA GLU A 117 -10.93 24.85 -3.88
C GLU A 117 -11.53 23.45 -3.58
N ALA A 118 -11.88 22.67 -4.62
CA ALA A 118 -12.33 21.31 -4.46
C ALA A 118 -11.26 20.41 -3.81
N VAL A 119 -9.99 20.59 -4.15
CA VAL A 119 -8.86 19.88 -3.49
C VAL A 119 -8.81 20.20 -2.00
N LYS A 120 -9.01 21.48 -1.61
CA LYS A 120 -9.07 21.86 -0.19
C LYS A 120 -10.30 21.27 0.51
N MET A 121 -11.46 21.27 -0.16
CA MET A 121 -12.69 20.70 0.38
C MET A 121 -12.62 19.19 0.57
N ARG A 122 -11.82 18.48 -0.23
CA ARG A 122 -11.63 17.01 -0.14
C ARG A 122 -11.10 16.58 1.24
N THR A 123 -10.27 17.37 1.88
CA THR A 123 -9.74 17.07 3.22
C THR A 123 -10.82 17.12 4.31
N SER A 124 -11.92 17.85 4.10
CA SER A 124 -12.96 18.05 5.11
C SER A 124 -14.31 17.41 4.77
N SER A 125 -14.47 16.80 3.59
CA SER A 125 -15.76 16.27 3.11
C SER A 125 -15.64 14.83 2.59
N PRO A 126 -16.59 13.93 2.89
CA PRO A 126 -16.62 12.56 2.39
C PRO A 126 -17.20 12.43 0.97
N LYS A 127 -17.57 13.55 0.33
CA LYS A 127 -18.16 13.55 -1.03
C LYS A 127 -17.09 13.24 -2.08
N ASP A 128 -17.50 12.65 -3.20
CA ASP A 128 -16.62 12.42 -4.34
C ASP A 128 -16.08 13.75 -4.92
N PHE A 129 -14.87 13.69 -5.51
CA PHE A 129 -14.18 14.89 -5.99
C PHE A 129 -14.99 15.66 -7.04
N VAL A 130 -15.69 14.97 -7.94
CA VAL A 130 -16.47 15.62 -9.01
C VAL A 130 -17.64 16.41 -8.43
N THR A 131 -18.27 15.89 -7.36
CA THR A 131 -19.30 16.60 -6.62
C THR A 131 -18.74 17.85 -5.94
N LEU A 132 -17.59 17.73 -5.26
CA LEU A 132 -16.93 18.87 -4.61
C LEU A 132 -16.49 19.93 -5.62
N PHE A 133 -16.00 19.51 -6.76
CA PHE A 133 -15.66 20.40 -7.87
C PHE A 133 -16.90 21.15 -8.38
N GLY A 134 -18.03 20.47 -8.57
CA GLY A 134 -19.29 21.11 -8.97
C GLY A 134 -19.75 22.16 -7.96
N GLU A 135 -19.73 21.85 -6.66
CA GLU A 135 -20.09 22.77 -5.58
C GLU A 135 -19.14 23.98 -5.50
N ALA A 136 -17.84 23.75 -5.72
CA ALA A 136 -16.86 24.83 -5.75
C ALA A 136 -17.05 25.72 -6.98
N PHE A 137 -17.30 25.13 -8.15
CA PHE A 137 -17.53 25.87 -9.38
C PHE A 137 -18.79 26.73 -9.34
N GLU A 138 -19.91 26.19 -8.83
CA GLU A 138 -21.14 26.96 -8.66
C GLU A 138 -20.97 28.12 -7.67
N ARG A 139 -20.14 27.97 -6.66
CA ARG A 139 -19.83 29.03 -5.69
C ARG A 139 -18.96 30.14 -6.27
N ILE A 140 -17.93 29.77 -7.08
CA ILE A 140 -16.98 30.72 -7.66
C ILE A 140 -17.60 31.43 -8.88
N ALA A 141 -18.32 30.71 -9.73
CA ALA A 141 -18.88 31.22 -10.98
C ALA A 141 -20.35 30.78 -11.17
N PRO A 142 -21.32 31.33 -10.42
CA PRO A 142 -22.72 30.88 -10.41
C PRO A 142 -23.42 30.93 -11.78
N ASN A 143 -22.96 31.80 -12.69
CA ASN A 143 -23.54 31.99 -14.02
C ASN A 143 -22.74 31.35 -15.14
N ALA A 144 -21.63 30.69 -14.83
CA ALA A 144 -20.80 30.04 -15.84
C ALA A 144 -21.31 28.63 -16.19
N GLN A 145 -21.13 28.25 -17.45
CA GLN A 145 -21.52 26.94 -17.94
C GLN A 145 -20.30 26.04 -18.12
N LEU A 146 -20.30 24.88 -17.48
CA LEU A 146 -19.27 23.84 -17.67
C LEU A 146 -19.25 23.29 -19.10
N ALA A 147 -20.38 23.34 -19.83
CA ALA A 147 -20.48 22.94 -21.23
C ALA A 147 -19.83 23.93 -22.21
N SER A 148 -19.13 24.98 -21.71
CA SER A 148 -18.46 25.95 -22.57
C SER A 148 -17.31 25.31 -23.35
N PRO A 149 -17.02 25.79 -24.60
CA PRO A 149 -15.89 25.29 -25.41
C PRO A 149 -14.53 25.43 -24.73
N ASN A 150 -14.39 26.33 -23.76
CA ASN A 150 -13.16 26.58 -23.04
C ASN A 150 -12.94 25.60 -21.86
N ILE A 151 -13.97 24.83 -21.47
CA ILE A 151 -13.90 23.89 -20.35
C ILE A 151 -14.18 22.47 -20.88
N PHE A 152 -15.41 21.98 -20.84
CA PHE A 152 -15.76 20.61 -21.26
C PHE A 152 -16.48 20.52 -22.62
N GLY A 153 -16.77 21.62 -23.29
CA GLY A 153 -17.30 21.64 -24.66
C GLY A 153 -16.25 21.27 -25.70
N THR A 154 -15.38 20.30 -25.41
CA THR A 154 -14.28 19.85 -26.24
C THR A 154 -14.74 18.92 -27.37
N VAL A 155 -13.93 18.77 -28.42
CA VAL A 155 -14.23 17.87 -29.54
C VAL A 155 -14.35 16.41 -29.06
N GLU A 156 -13.59 16.03 -28.05
CA GLU A 156 -13.55 14.67 -27.49
C GLU A 156 -14.83 14.32 -26.74
N LEU A 157 -15.47 15.29 -26.11
CA LEU A 157 -16.71 15.09 -25.34
C LEU A 157 -17.98 15.48 -26.10
N LYS A 158 -17.88 15.89 -27.37
CA LYS A 158 -18.97 16.41 -28.19
C LYS A 158 -20.17 15.43 -28.32
N ASP A 159 -19.88 14.13 -28.35
CA ASP A 159 -20.94 13.11 -28.45
C ASP A 159 -21.64 12.84 -27.11
N LYS A 160 -21.01 13.20 -25.99
CA LYS A 160 -21.50 12.98 -24.63
C LYS A 160 -22.06 14.26 -23.98
N ILE A 161 -21.47 15.43 -24.28
CA ILE A 161 -21.90 16.74 -23.76
C ILE A 161 -22.46 17.58 -24.91
N LYS A 162 -23.74 17.86 -24.84
CA LYS A 162 -24.40 18.75 -25.81
C LYS A 162 -24.10 20.21 -25.49
N ILE A 163 -24.02 21.04 -26.52
CA ILE A 163 -23.88 22.49 -26.36
C ILE A 163 -25.10 23.02 -25.59
N GLY A 164 -24.87 23.69 -24.46
CA GLY A 164 -25.94 24.19 -23.60
C GLY A 164 -26.48 23.18 -22.56
N ALA A 165 -25.80 22.02 -22.37
CA ALA A 165 -26.10 21.09 -21.27
C ALA A 165 -25.96 21.80 -19.92
N SER A 166 -26.81 21.42 -18.96
CA SER A 166 -26.73 21.95 -17.59
C SER A 166 -25.44 21.48 -16.88
N ASN A 167 -24.95 22.28 -15.92
CA ASN A 167 -23.77 21.92 -15.14
C ASN A 167 -23.91 20.53 -14.49
N LYS A 168 -25.10 20.16 -14.04
CA LYS A 168 -25.38 18.88 -13.45
C LYS A 168 -25.19 17.73 -14.45
N GLU A 169 -25.71 17.86 -15.67
CA GLU A 169 -25.53 16.85 -16.74
C GLU A 169 -24.06 16.70 -17.11
N VAL A 170 -23.32 17.81 -17.17
CA VAL A 170 -21.87 17.78 -17.41
C VAL A 170 -21.14 17.04 -16.29
N LEU A 171 -21.44 17.36 -15.04
CA LEU A 171 -20.82 16.69 -13.88
C LEU A 171 -21.12 15.18 -13.85
N ASP A 172 -22.33 14.76 -14.24
CA ASP A 172 -22.68 13.33 -14.34
C ASP A 172 -21.84 12.62 -15.42
N VAL A 173 -21.63 13.26 -16.56
CA VAL A 173 -20.73 12.73 -17.61
C VAL A 173 -19.27 12.67 -17.10
N ILE A 174 -18.79 13.73 -16.47
CA ILE A 174 -17.41 13.76 -15.93
C ILE A 174 -17.21 12.68 -14.86
N ARG A 175 -18.24 12.41 -14.04
CA ARG A 175 -18.20 11.33 -13.04
C ARG A 175 -18.06 9.97 -13.71
N GLN A 176 -18.84 9.70 -14.75
CA GLN A 176 -18.73 8.44 -15.52
C GLN A 176 -17.37 8.27 -16.18
N GLU A 177 -16.82 9.36 -16.75
CA GLU A 177 -15.49 9.31 -17.35
C GLU A 177 -14.39 9.07 -16.29
N ALA A 178 -14.51 9.71 -15.13
CA ALA A 178 -13.58 9.50 -14.02
C ALA A 178 -13.64 8.06 -13.49
N GLU A 179 -14.84 7.51 -13.30
CA GLU A 179 -15.01 6.11 -12.92
C GLU A 179 -14.43 5.16 -13.98
N GLY A 180 -14.67 5.45 -15.26
CA GLY A 180 -14.07 4.71 -16.39
C GLY A 180 -12.54 4.75 -16.38
N ALA A 181 -11.94 5.90 -16.05
CA ALA A 181 -10.49 6.05 -15.91
C ALA A 181 -9.93 5.22 -14.74
N ILE A 182 -10.64 5.20 -13.61
CA ILE A 182 -10.28 4.35 -12.45
C ILE A 182 -10.35 2.88 -12.82
N ASP A 183 -11.40 2.46 -13.53
CA ASP A 183 -11.59 1.08 -13.97
C ASP A 183 -10.52 0.64 -14.96
N ASN A 184 -10.17 1.49 -15.90
CA ASN A 184 -9.07 1.24 -16.83
C ASN A 184 -7.73 1.16 -16.10
N THR A 185 -7.46 2.05 -15.15
CA THR A 185 -6.25 2.01 -14.30
C THR A 185 -6.17 0.70 -13.52
N PHE A 186 -7.27 0.28 -12.91
CA PHE A 186 -7.36 -1.00 -12.20
C PHE A 186 -7.00 -2.19 -13.12
N ASN A 187 -7.57 -2.24 -14.33
CA ASN A 187 -7.31 -3.31 -15.29
C ASN A 187 -5.85 -3.32 -15.78
N ILE A 188 -5.27 -2.13 -16.00
CA ILE A 188 -3.87 -2.00 -16.40
C ILE A 188 -2.94 -2.46 -15.28
N LEU A 189 -3.18 -2.01 -14.04
CA LEU A 189 -2.39 -2.44 -12.88
C LEU A 189 -2.49 -3.95 -12.67
N ARG A 190 -3.69 -4.52 -12.78
CA ARG A 190 -3.89 -5.98 -12.72
C ARG A 190 -3.06 -6.68 -13.77
N THR A 191 -3.13 -6.22 -15.03
CA THR A 191 -2.36 -6.81 -16.13
C THR A 191 -0.85 -6.72 -15.90
N ARG A 192 -0.36 -5.61 -15.34
CA ARG A 192 1.06 -5.42 -15.01
C ARG A 192 1.51 -6.41 -13.93
N ILE A 193 0.71 -6.58 -12.88
CA ILE A 193 1.00 -7.47 -11.76
C ILE A 193 0.96 -8.93 -12.19
N ASP A 194 -0.03 -9.34 -12.99
CA ASP A 194 -0.15 -10.70 -13.52
C ASP A 194 1.09 -11.08 -14.36
N ARG A 195 1.62 -10.13 -15.14
CA ARG A 195 2.84 -10.32 -15.94
C ARG A 195 4.14 -10.28 -15.15
N PHE A 196 4.12 -9.61 -14.00
CA PHE A 196 5.27 -9.57 -13.09
C PHE A 196 5.56 -10.93 -12.45
N GLY A 197 4.58 -11.85 -12.49
CA GLY A 197 4.74 -13.21 -12.02
C GLY A 197 4.65 -13.36 -10.51
N VAL A 198 3.86 -12.50 -9.85
CA VAL A 198 3.53 -12.64 -8.44
C VAL A 198 2.55 -13.79 -8.26
N ALA A 199 2.82 -14.68 -7.33
CA ALA A 199 1.88 -15.73 -6.98
C ALA A 199 0.75 -15.16 -6.13
N GLN A 200 -0.50 -15.29 -6.62
CA GLN A 200 -1.73 -14.91 -5.89
C GLN A 200 -1.80 -13.42 -5.48
N PRO A 201 -1.65 -12.46 -6.40
CA PRO A 201 -1.87 -11.07 -6.08
C PRO A 201 -3.35 -10.84 -5.77
N ASN A 202 -3.64 -10.06 -4.74
CA ASN A 202 -4.99 -9.61 -4.44
C ASN A 202 -5.10 -8.13 -4.80
N ILE A 203 -5.92 -7.82 -5.80
CA ILE A 203 -6.13 -6.45 -6.27
C ILE A 203 -7.60 -6.13 -6.14
N ARG A 204 -7.92 -5.08 -5.41
CA ARG A 204 -9.30 -4.66 -5.18
C ARG A 204 -9.42 -3.14 -5.22
N LYS A 205 -10.58 -2.65 -5.65
CA LYS A 205 -10.93 -1.25 -5.45
C LYS A 205 -11.31 -1.06 -3.97
N ALA A 206 -10.86 0.03 -3.37
CA ALA A 206 -11.31 0.40 -2.04
C ALA A 206 -12.74 0.98 -2.11
N ASP A 207 -13.42 1.02 -0.97
CA ASP A 207 -14.75 1.62 -0.86
C ASP A 207 -14.73 3.13 -1.14
N ILE A 208 -13.58 3.77 -0.95
CA ILE A 208 -13.35 5.17 -1.32
C ILE A 208 -12.99 5.22 -2.81
N SER A 209 -13.77 5.99 -3.57
CA SER A 209 -13.59 6.14 -5.01
C SER A 209 -12.19 6.65 -5.35
N GLY A 210 -11.56 6.03 -6.35
CA GLY A 210 -10.22 6.37 -6.83
C GLY A 210 -9.09 5.62 -6.15
N ARG A 211 -9.35 4.80 -5.12
CA ARG A 211 -8.30 4.03 -4.44
C ARG A 211 -8.30 2.56 -4.87
N ILE A 212 -7.09 2.03 -5.05
CA ILE A 212 -6.84 0.64 -5.43
C ILE A 212 -5.86 0.05 -4.42
N VAL A 213 -6.27 -1.03 -3.77
CA VAL A 213 -5.45 -1.79 -2.82
C VAL A 213 -4.87 -3.00 -3.52
N ILE A 214 -3.57 -3.18 -3.39
CA ILE A 214 -2.77 -4.20 -4.06
C ILE A 214 -1.94 -4.94 -3.02
N GLU A 215 -2.24 -6.22 -2.81
CA GLU A 215 -1.50 -7.09 -1.89
C GLU A 215 -0.67 -8.08 -2.72
N LEU A 216 0.63 -8.10 -2.48
CA LEU A 216 1.61 -8.88 -3.23
C LEU A 216 2.41 -9.80 -2.28
N PRO A 217 1.86 -10.99 -1.93
CA PRO A 217 2.53 -11.89 -1.01
C PRO A 217 3.84 -12.44 -1.59
N GLY A 218 4.87 -12.57 -0.75
CA GLY A 218 6.14 -13.21 -1.10
C GLY A 218 7.06 -12.40 -2.01
N ILE A 219 6.77 -11.14 -2.26
CA ILE A 219 7.65 -10.21 -2.99
C ILE A 219 8.88 -9.89 -2.13
N LYS A 220 10.06 -9.94 -2.76
CA LYS A 220 11.33 -9.58 -2.11
C LYS A 220 11.84 -8.19 -2.53
N ASP A 221 11.52 -7.75 -3.75
CA ASP A 221 11.99 -6.49 -4.32
C ASP A 221 10.85 -5.47 -4.38
N ALA A 222 10.67 -4.76 -3.29
CA ALA A 222 9.62 -3.74 -3.15
C ALA A 222 9.87 -2.50 -4.02
N GLN A 223 11.13 -2.11 -4.25
CA GLN A 223 11.45 -0.93 -5.07
C GLN A 223 11.09 -1.17 -6.54
N ARG A 224 11.37 -2.36 -7.03
CA ARG A 224 10.98 -2.75 -8.39
C ARG A 224 9.47 -2.74 -8.58
N VAL A 225 8.72 -3.20 -7.56
CA VAL A 225 7.24 -3.14 -7.56
C VAL A 225 6.74 -1.71 -7.56
N ARG A 226 7.29 -0.83 -6.71
CA ARG A 226 6.91 0.60 -6.70
C ARG A 226 7.10 1.23 -8.07
N LYS A 227 8.24 1.04 -8.71
CA LYS A 227 8.51 1.53 -10.07
C LYS A 227 7.50 1.00 -11.10
N LEU A 228 7.16 -0.29 -11.02
CA LEU A 228 6.17 -0.92 -11.90
C LEU A 228 4.77 -0.33 -11.74
N LEU A 229 4.35 -0.10 -10.51
CA LEU A 229 3.01 0.38 -10.19
C LEU A 229 2.84 1.86 -10.51
N GLN A 230 3.84 2.69 -10.20
CA GLN A 230 3.78 4.15 -10.41
C GLN A 230 4.11 4.58 -11.83
N GLY A 231 4.83 3.76 -12.60
CA GLY A 231 5.16 4.09 -13.98
C GLY A 231 3.90 4.34 -14.80
N THR A 232 3.74 5.55 -15.33
CA THR A 232 2.58 5.89 -16.16
C THR A 232 2.64 5.20 -17.50
N ALA A 233 3.82 4.72 -17.91
CA ALA A 233 4.12 4.16 -19.24
C ALA A 233 3.76 5.11 -20.38
N ALA A 234 3.89 6.41 -20.14
CA ALA A 234 3.72 7.41 -21.14
C ALA A 234 4.92 7.36 -22.12
N LEU A 235 4.82 6.44 -23.08
CA LEU A 235 5.79 6.36 -24.18
C LEU A 235 5.41 7.40 -25.22
N GLU A 236 6.36 8.23 -25.59
CA GLU A 236 6.19 9.36 -26.50
C GLU A 236 7.36 9.42 -27.48
N PHE A 237 7.08 9.75 -28.73
CA PHE A 237 8.07 9.86 -29.78
C PHE A 237 8.12 11.31 -30.28
N TYR A 238 9.30 11.94 -30.14
CA TYR A 238 9.48 13.31 -30.52
C TYR A 238 10.60 13.47 -31.55
N GLU A 239 10.44 14.43 -32.45
CA GLU A 239 11.53 14.96 -33.23
C GLU A 239 12.53 15.66 -32.30
N THR A 240 13.77 15.79 -32.75
CA THR A 240 14.84 16.43 -31.97
C THR A 240 15.43 17.60 -32.65
N PHE A 241 16.07 18.48 -31.88
CA PHE A 241 17.03 19.45 -32.44
C PHE A 241 18.39 18.78 -32.51
N ASP A 242 19.14 19.03 -33.56
CA ASP A 242 20.54 18.67 -33.61
C ASP A 242 21.37 19.61 -32.71
N ASN A 243 22.40 19.05 -32.07
CA ASN A 243 23.24 19.81 -31.14
C ASN A 243 23.88 21.05 -31.80
N GLY A 244 24.31 20.93 -33.06
CA GLY A 244 24.86 22.06 -33.80
C GLY A 244 23.90 23.23 -33.96
N ASP A 245 22.62 22.93 -34.20
CA ASP A 245 21.56 23.94 -34.32
C ASP A 245 21.13 24.52 -32.99
N PHE A 246 21.22 23.72 -31.90
CA PHE A 246 20.76 24.12 -30.57
C PHE A 246 21.82 24.88 -29.77
N PHE A 247 23.11 24.64 -30.01
CA PHE A 247 24.20 25.22 -29.25
C PHE A 247 24.20 26.76 -29.19
N PRO A 248 23.90 27.51 -30.26
CA PRO A 248 23.79 28.98 -30.20
C PRO A 248 22.77 29.47 -29.17
N TYR A 249 21.66 28.73 -28.96
CA TYR A 249 20.66 29.05 -27.96
C TYR A 249 21.16 28.77 -26.52
N LEU A 250 21.97 27.71 -26.33
CA LEU A 250 22.62 27.45 -25.05
C LEU A 250 23.65 28.52 -24.68
N GLN A 251 24.41 29.04 -25.68
CA GLN A 251 25.30 30.16 -25.44
C GLN A 251 24.55 31.43 -25.03
N ALA A 252 23.47 31.78 -25.74
CA ALA A 252 22.62 32.91 -25.37
C ALA A 252 21.97 32.71 -23.96
N ALA A 253 21.60 31.51 -23.61
CA ALA A 253 21.09 31.17 -22.28
C ALA A 253 22.15 31.39 -21.22
N ASN A 254 23.40 30.94 -21.42
CA ASN A 254 24.49 31.13 -20.49
C ASN A 254 24.84 32.62 -20.31
N GLU A 255 24.90 33.41 -21.41
CA GLU A 255 25.12 34.87 -21.34
C GLU A 255 23.99 35.57 -20.55
N LYS A 256 22.74 35.13 -20.76
CA LYS A 256 21.63 35.73 -20.04
C LYS A 256 21.64 35.37 -18.55
N ALA A 257 21.98 34.13 -18.21
CA ALA A 257 22.18 33.71 -16.85
C ALA A 257 23.28 34.53 -16.15
N ARG A 258 24.42 34.80 -16.86
CA ARG A 258 25.48 35.64 -16.31
C ARG A 258 24.99 37.04 -15.99
N THR A 259 24.24 37.68 -16.88
CA THR A 259 23.71 39.03 -16.64
C THR A 259 22.74 39.11 -15.46
N ILE A 260 22.01 38.02 -15.18
CA ILE A 260 21.12 37.93 -14.00
C ILE A 260 21.95 37.82 -12.73
N VAL A 261 22.92 36.90 -12.68
CA VAL A 261 23.81 36.71 -11.51
C VAL A 261 24.57 38.02 -11.20
N GLU A 262 25.11 38.70 -12.20
CA GLU A 262 25.77 40.00 -12.02
C GLU A 262 24.82 41.09 -11.49
N ALA A 263 23.56 41.13 -11.93
CA ALA A 263 22.55 42.05 -11.42
C ALA A 263 22.13 41.78 -9.99
N GLU A 264 22.00 40.51 -9.59
CA GLU A 264 21.69 40.10 -8.20
C GLU A 264 22.83 40.42 -7.23
N GLU A 265 24.10 40.28 -7.66
CA GLU A 265 25.26 40.71 -6.87
C GLU A 265 25.30 42.20 -6.63
N ILE A 266 24.98 42.98 -7.65
CA ILE A 266 24.92 44.48 -7.54
C ILE A 266 23.83 44.86 -6.55
N LEU A 267 22.65 44.23 -6.59
CA LEU A 267 21.53 44.48 -5.69
C LEU A 267 21.83 44.03 -4.23
N THR A 268 22.56 42.94 -4.07
CA THR A 268 22.98 42.48 -2.74
C THR A 268 24.07 43.34 -2.15
N THR A 269 24.97 43.86 -2.97
CA THR A 269 26.02 44.81 -2.55
C THR A 269 25.44 46.19 -2.22
N GLU A 270 24.47 46.71 -2.99
CA GLU A 270 23.77 47.97 -2.70
C GLU A 270 22.90 47.86 -1.44
N ASN A 271 22.22 46.70 -1.22
CA ASN A 271 21.46 46.46 0.03
C ASN A 271 22.38 46.31 1.24
N ALA A 272 23.56 45.70 1.09
CA ALA A 272 24.57 45.62 2.15
C ALA A 272 25.17 47.01 2.43
N ALA A 273 25.37 47.86 1.42
CA ALA A 273 25.83 49.24 1.58
C ALA A 273 24.77 50.16 2.23
N ASN A 274 23.47 49.95 1.92
CA ASN A 274 22.37 50.67 2.56
C ASN A 274 22.08 50.19 3.99
N ALA A 275 22.33 48.93 4.30
CA ALA A 275 22.22 48.40 5.67
C ALA A 275 23.33 48.89 6.59
N THR A 276 24.46 49.38 6.05
CA THR A 276 25.59 49.90 6.83
C THR A 276 25.49 51.42 7.08
N ALA A 277 24.43 52.08 6.55
CA ALA A 277 24.24 53.56 6.66
C ALA A 277 23.42 53.99 7.86
N GLU A 278 22.93 53.11 8.75
CA GLU A 278 22.24 53.44 9.98
C GLU A 278 22.88 52.83 11.24
N GLN A 279 24.10 53.31 11.59
CA GLN A 279 24.54 53.40 12.98
C GLN A 279 25.72 54.39 13.15
N PRO A 280 25.72 55.26 14.17
CA PRO A 280 26.75 56.29 14.31
C PRO A 280 28.00 55.79 15.04
N GLU A 281 29.12 56.35 14.57
CA GLU A 281 30.42 56.49 15.17
C GLU A 281 30.60 55.90 16.62
N THR A 282 31.51 54.91 16.75
CA THR A 282 32.70 54.99 17.61
C THR A 282 33.44 53.66 17.53
N ALA A 283 34.60 53.62 16.95
CA ALA A 283 35.86 53.05 17.44
C ALA A 283 36.85 52.86 16.33
N GLN A 284 37.85 53.69 16.36
CA GLN A 284 39.14 53.48 15.70
C GLN A 284 39.79 52.23 16.35
N ALA A 285 40.16 51.25 15.51
CA ALA A 285 41.36 50.42 15.71
C ALA A 285 41.56 49.45 14.57
N ASP A 286 42.77 49.44 14.07
CA ASP A 286 43.48 48.38 13.37
C ASP A 286 43.20 48.09 11.87
N THR A 287 43.79 49.01 11.10
CA THR A 287 44.08 48.83 9.66
C THR A 287 45.35 47.96 9.39
N THR A 288 45.83 47.18 10.33
CA THR A 288 47.04 46.36 10.16
C THR A 288 46.78 44.85 9.98
N ALA A 289 45.58 44.36 10.24
CA ALA A 289 45.26 42.94 10.10
C ALA A 289 44.93 42.51 8.67
N ASN A 290 44.36 43.39 7.81
CA ASN A 290 44.01 43.07 6.42
C ASN A 290 45.17 43.01 5.42
N SER A 291 46.37 43.63 5.78
CA SER A 291 47.55 43.56 4.92
C SER A 291 48.37 42.30 5.08
N LEU A 292 48.20 41.58 6.21
CA LEU A 292 48.89 40.32 6.49
C LEU A 292 48.13 39.11 5.95
N ILE A 293 46.82 39.21 5.83
CA ILE A 293 45.98 38.15 5.23
C ILE A 293 46.15 38.14 3.69
N SER A 294 46.33 39.29 3.09
CA SER A 294 46.55 39.38 1.61
C SER A 294 47.97 38.98 1.20
N GLN A 295 48.94 38.98 2.07
CA GLN A 295 50.29 38.47 1.79
C GLN A 295 50.50 37.00 2.09
N ALA A 296 49.69 36.36 2.96
CA ALA A 296 49.71 34.93 3.23
C ALA A 296 48.95 34.13 2.14
N ALA A 297 48.04 34.78 1.38
CA ALA A 297 47.24 34.14 0.29
C ALA A 297 48.04 34.01 -1.03
N ALA A 298 49.27 34.54 -1.11
CA ALA A 298 50.08 34.50 -2.34
C ALA A 298 51.01 33.26 -2.45
N GLN A 299 50.89 32.28 -1.54
CA GLN A 299 51.81 31.12 -1.55
C GLN A 299 51.15 29.73 -1.54
N ASP A 300 49.88 29.66 -1.79
CA ASP A 300 49.20 28.33 -1.88
C ASP A 300 48.60 28.11 -3.30
N SER A 301 49.19 27.17 -4.02
CA SER A 301 48.76 26.77 -5.39
C SER A 301 47.30 26.26 -5.43
N THR A 302 46.75 25.91 -4.27
CA THR A 302 45.33 25.48 -4.12
C THR A 302 44.37 26.66 -4.12
N ASN A 303 44.74 27.82 -3.63
CA ASN A 303 43.90 29.03 -3.64
C ASN A 303 43.72 29.64 -5.03
N ASN A 304 44.70 29.50 -5.93
CA ASN A 304 44.57 29.96 -7.30
C ASN A 304 43.59 29.12 -8.12
N LEU A 305 43.54 27.78 -7.86
CA LEU A 305 42.57 26.89 -8.53
C LEU A 305 41.11 27.18 -8.10
N LEU A 306 40.90 27.46 -6.80
CA LEU A 306 39.57 27.82 -6.27
C LEU A 306 39.12 29.23 -6.77
N ALA A 307 40.04 30.17 -6.88
CA ALA A 307 39.73 31.50 -7.40
C ALA A 307 39.42 31.45 -8.91
N ASP A 308 40.14 30.63 -9.67
CA ASP A 308 39.88 30.42 -11.10
C ASP A 308 38.56 29.68 -11.33
N GLU A 309 38.22 28.74 -10.48
CA GLU A 309 36.92 28.00 -10.51
C GLU A 309 35.74 28.93 -10.19
N ALA A 310 35.86 29.76 -9.18
CA ALA A 310 34.84 30.74 -8.80
C ALA A 310 34.65 31.80 -9.92
N ALA A 311 35.74 32.26 -10.55
CA ALA A 311 35.70 33.17 -11.68
C ALA A 311 35.03 32.52 -12.91
N PHE A 312 35.31 31.24 -13.16
CA PHE A 312 34.67 30.49 -14.24
C PHE A 312 33.18 30.31 -14.02
N LYS A 313 32.78 29.95 -12.78
CA LYS A 313 31.34 29.82 -12.40
C LYS A 313 30.60 31.14 -12.57
N LYS A 314 31.22 32.25 -12.23
CA LYS A 314 30.64 33.57 -12.39
C LYS A 314 30.51 33.98 -13.87
N ALA A 315 31.53 33.70 -14.68
CA ALA A 315 31.53 34.01 -16.11
C ALA A 315 30.58 33.07 -16.89
N ASN A 316 30.37 31.85 -16.46
CA ASN A 316 29.62 30.82 -17.15
C ASN A 316 28.67 30.06 -16.21
N PRO A 317 27.61 30.69 -15.65
CA PRO A 317 26.74 30.05 -14.66
C PRO A 317 26.14 28.74 -15.14
N LEU A 318 25.65 28.69 -16.40
CA LEU A 318 25.08 27.47 -16.98
C LEU A 318 26.17 26.43 -17.30
N PHE A 319 27.25 26.82 -17.93
CA PHE A 319 28.31 25.89 -18.38
C PHE A 319 29.20 25.41 -17.23
N SER A 320 29.12 26.00 -16.05
CA SER A 320 29.77 25.48 -14.85
C SER A 320 29.11 24.22 -14.31
N VAL A 321 27.79 24.03 -14.57
CA VAL A 321 26.97 22.87 -14.14
C VAL A 321 26.52 22.00 -15.29
N LEU A 322 26.53 22.48 -16.52
CA LEU A 322 26.19 21.75 -17.75
C LEU A 322 27.35 21.82 -18.74
N THR A 323 28.07 20.70 -18.91
CA THR A 323 29.16 20.59 -19.92
C THR A 323 28.54 20.38 -21.29
N PRO A 324 28.73 21.28 -22.26
CA PRO A 324 28.22 21.13 -23.65
C PRO A 324 28.78 19.89 -24.33
N ASN A 325 28.02 19.33 -25.27
CA ASN A 325 28.44 18.17 -26.06
C ASN A 325 29.40 18.57 -27.16
N ILE A 326 30.71 18.59 -26.85
CA ILE A 326 31.82 18.92 -27.71
C ILE A 326 32.78 17.76 -27.86
N ASP A 327 33.43 17.64 -29.00
CA ASP A 327 34.52 16.67 -29.18
C ASP A 327 35.74 17.10 -28.34
N ARG A 328 36.12 16.24 -27.40
CA ARG A 328 37.25 16.51 -26.48
C ARG A 328 38.60 16.65 -27.15
N GLN A 329 38.77 16.11 -28.37
CA GLN A 329 40.05 16.17 -29.08
C GLN A 329 40.16 17.42 -29.94
N SER A 330 39.08 17.78 -30.63
CA SER A 330 39.09 18.93 -31.55
C SER A 330 38.52 20.21 -30.91
N GLY A 331 37.84 20.12 -29.74
CA GLY A 331 37.13 21.24 -29.16
C GLY A 331 35.93 21.73 -29.96
N GLN A 332 35.56 21.03 -31.05
CA GLN A 332 34.46 21.41 -31.93
C GLN A 332 33.13 20.78 -31.39
N ILE A 333 32.04 21.48 -31.69
CA ILE A 333 30.69 20.99 -31.38
C ILE A 333 30.43 19.75 -32.23
N ILE A 334 29.90 18.68 -31.59
CA ILE A 334 29.36 17.51 -32.32
C ILE A 334 28.06 17.96 -32.99
N PRO A 335 27.98 18.13 -34.32
CA PRO A 335 26.86 18.83 -34.94
C PRO A 335 25.56 18.03 -34.94
N THR A 336 25.63 16.71 -34.95
CA THR A 336 24.48 15.82 -35.10
C THR A 336 24.02 15.20 -33.75
N GLY A 337 22.74 14.86 -33.67
CA GLY A 337 22.13 14.20 -32.53
C GLY A 337 21.49 15.15 -31.52
N SER A 338 20.56 14.62 -30.73
CA SER A 338 19.73 15.37 -29.76
C SER A 338 20.43 15.75 -28.48
N LEU A 339 21.60 15.17 -28.21
CA LEU A 339 22.37 15.36 -26.99
C LEU A 339 23.06 16.72 -26.99
N ILE A 340 22.69 17.62 -26.08
CA ILE A 340 23.19 18.98 -26.00
C ILE A 340 24.25 19.21 -24.93
N GLY A 341 24.30 18.36 -23.92
CA GLY A 341 25.30 18.47 -22.85
C GLY A 341 25.15 17.38 -21.78
N TYR A 342 26.09 17.41 -20.85
CA TYR A 342 26.17 16.48 -19.70
C TYR A 342 26.24 17.27 -18.40
N SER A 343 25.62 16.77 -17.35
CA SER A 343 25.71 17.34 -16.01
C SER A 343 25.97 16.24 -14.97
N HIS A 344 26.56 16.58 -13.84
CA HIS A 344 26.55 15.67 -12.68
C HIS A 344 25.12 15.53 -12.16
N VAL A 345 24.76 14.33 -11.70
CA VAL A 345 23.42 14.04 -11.15
C VAL A 345 23.05 15.02 -10.03
N LYS A 346 23.99 15.36 -9.16
CA LYS A 346 23.83 16.34 -8.06
C LYS A 346 23.53 17.78 -8.53
N ASP A 347 23.95 18.14 -9.76
CA ASP A 347 23.85 19.50 -10.29
C ASP A 347 22.63 19.67 -11.23
N THR A 348 21.86 18.61 -11.49
CA THR A 348 20.67 18.65 -12.38
C THR A 348 19.61 19.63 -11.89
N ALA A 349 19.43 19.78 -10.58
CA ALA A 349 18.51 20.75 -10.00
C ALA A 349 18.93 22.19 -10.35
N ALA A 350 20.23 22.51 -10.22
CA ALA A 350 20.77 23.82 -10.56
C ALA A 350 20.64 24.13 -12.08
N VAL A 351 20.89 23.14 -12.94
CA VAL A 351 20.64 23.28 -14.39
C VAL A 351 19.19 23.60 -14.67
N ASN A 352 18.25 22.85 -14.06
CA ASN A 352 16.83 23.08 -14.26
C ASN A 352 16.39 24.45 -13.75
N GLU A 353 16.90 24.91 -12.62
CA GLU A 353 16.61 26.23 -12.04
C GLU A 353 17.06 27.35 -12.98
N ILE A 354 18.29 27.30 -13.49
CA ILE A 354 18.83 28.28 -14.42
C ILE A 354 17.99 28.32 -15.71
N LEU A 355 17.69 27.17 -16.30
CA LEU A 355 16.90 27.04 -17.52
C LEU A 355 15.41 27.42 -17.34
N ALA A 356 14.88 27.35 -16.12
CA ALA A 356 13.51 27.75 -15.81
C ALA A 356 13.34 29.25 -15.61
N MET A 357 14.43 30.01 -15.38
CA MET A 357 14.38 31.47 -15.23
C MET A 357 13.68 32.12 -16.45
N PRO A 358 12.66 32.97 -16.28
CA PRO A 358 11.85 33.48 -17.38
C PRO A 358 12.67 34.17 -18.47
N GLN A 359 13.72 34.87 -18.09
CA GLN A 359 14.61 35.59 -19.01
C GLN A 359 15.54 34.64 -19.77
N VAL A 360 16.01 33.57 -19.17
CA VAL A 360 16.81 32.51 -19.81
C VAL A 360 15.92 31.66 -20.71
N LYS A 361 14.75 31.28 -20.25
CA LYS A 361 13.76 30.53 -21.04
C LYS A 361 13.34 31.29 -22.32
N ALA A 362 13.28 32.60 -22.27
CA ALA A 362 12.96 33.44 -23.45
C ALA A 362 14.03 33.38 -24.55
N THR A 363 15.27 32.95 -24.25
CA THR A 363 16.34 32.79 -25.27
C THR A 363 16.25 31.46 -26.00
N LEU A 364 15.52 30.48 -25.44
CA LEU A 364 15.35 29.17 -26.04
C LEU A 364 14.19 29.16 -27.07
N PRO A 365 14.24 28.27 -28.08
CA PRO A 365 13.13 28.12 -29.02
C PRO A 365 11.84 27.76 -28.30
N ARG A 366 10.72 28.39 -28.63
CA ARG A 366 9.41 28.17 -27.98
C ARG A 366 8.90 26.74 -28.11
N ASN A 367 9.34 26.03 -29.13
CA ASN A 367 9.01 24.64 -29.41
C ASN A 367 10.08 23.66 -28.91
N ALA A 368 11.05 24.09 -28.12
CA ALA A 368 12.03 23.22 -27.49
C ALA A 368 11.58 22.80 -26.11
N ARG A 369 11.80 21.54 -25.81
CA ARG A 369 11.67 20.96 -24.46
C ARG A 369 12.95 20.20 -24.13
N LEU A 370 13.53 20.48 -22.99
CA LEU A 370 14.77 19.85 -22.56
C LEU A 370 14.44 18.70 -21.60
N LEU A 371 14.96 17.51 -21.87
CA LEU A 371 14.70 16.30 -21.09
C LEU A 371 16.00 15.58 -20.76
N TRP A 372 16.09 15.09 -19.56
CA TRP A 372 17.19 14.27 -19.10
C TRP A 372 17.08 12.84 -19.62
N GLU A 373 18.22 12.19 -19.79
CA GLU A 373 18.29 10.74 -20.06
C GLU A 373 17.75 9.96 -18.85
N MET A 374 17.14 8.80 -19.09
CA MET A 374 16.52 7.98 -18.06
C MET A 374 17.52 7.44 -17.02
N LYS A 375 18.75 7.17 -17.45
CA LYS A 375 19.79 6.61 -16.60
C LYS A 375 21.09 7.41 -16.70
N PRO A 376 21.70 7.73 -15.54
CA PRO A 376 23.03 8.32 -15.55
C PRO A 376 24.07 7.28 -15.97
N ASN A 377 25.12 7.76 -16.64
CA ASN A 377 26.32 6.97 -16.92
C ASN A 377 27.37 7.28 -15.84
N GLY A 378 27.40 6.45 -14.79
CA GLY A 378 28.16 6.74 -13.58
C GLY A 378 27.55 7.92 -12.82
N GLU A 379 28.33 8.99 -12.59
CA GLU A 379 27.88 10.21 -11.92
C GLU A 379 27.33 11.30 -12.88
N VAL A 380 27.30 11.02 -14.18
CA VAL A 380 26.96 12.00 -15.21
C VAL A 380 25.70 11.59 -15.93
N ILE A 381 24.80 12.56 -16.17
CA ILE A 381 23.55 12.38 -16.89
C ILE A 381 23.51 13.30 -18.14
N ALA A 382 22.93 12.79 -19.21
CA ALA A 382 22.83 13.51 -20.48
C ALA A 382 21.54 14.35 -20.56
N LEU A 383 21.62 15.52 -21.15
CA LEU A 383 20.50 16.41 -21.45
C LEU A 383 20.24 16.46 -22.97
N HIS A 384 18.99 16.24 -23.36
CA HIS A 384 18.54 16.18 -24.73
C HIS A 384 17.60 17.35 -25.09
N ALA A 385 17.67 17.87 -26.31
CA ALA A 385 16.75 18.87 -26.83
C ALA A 385 15.73 18.21 -27.78
N ILE A 386 14.47 18.14 -27.35
CA ILE A 386 13.37 17.64 -28.17
C ILE A 386 12.58 18.80 -28.80
N LYS A 387 11.91 18.52 -29.92
CA LYS A 387 11.16 19.49 -30.72
C LYS A 387 9.66 19.17 -30.62
N ILE A 388 8.89 20.10 -30.14
CA ILE A 388 7.42 20.00 -30.11
C ILE A 388 6.90 20.53 -31.44
N THR A 389 6.34 19.64 -32.28
CA THR A 389 5.85 19.96 -33.63
C THR A 389 4.32 20.06 -33.69
N THR A 390 3.63 19.58 -32.67
CA THR A 390 2.18 19.62 -32.57
C THR A 390 1.68 20.91 -31.91
N ARG A 391 0.47 21.35 -32.26
CA ARG A 391 -0.13 22.59 -31.70
C ARG A 391 -0.61 22.44 -30.25
N ASP A 392 -0.93 21.22 -29.87
CA ASP A 392 -1.42 20.86 -28.50
C ASP A 392 -0.27 20.49 -27.56
N GLY A 393 0.99 20.55 -28.01
CA GLY A 393 2.15 20.21 -27.21
C GLY A 393 2.34 18.72 -26.93
N LYS A 394 1.47 17.86 -27.47
CA LYS A 394 1.55 16.40 -27.32
C LYS A 394 2.60 15.81 -28.30
N ALA A 395 3.02 14.59 -28.02
CA ALA A 395 3.89 13.85 -28.94
C ALA A 395 3.17 13.55 -30.27
N PRO A 396 3.87 13.60 -31.40
CA PRO A 396 3.31 13.21 -32.71
C PRO A 396 2.85 11.76 -32.74
N LEU A 397 3.46 10.89 -31.91
CA LEU A 397 3.10 9.49 -31.72
C LEU A 397 3.29 9.12 -30.25
N ASP A 398 2.33 8.43 -29.68
CA ASP A 398 2.37 7.97 -28.27
C ASP A 398 2.29 6.43 -28.15
N GLY A 399 2.44 5.94 -26.91
CA GLY A 399 2.44 4.53 -26.58
C GLY A 399 1.12 3.81 -26.83
N GLY A 400 0.01 4.51 -27.05
CA GLY A 400 -1.27 3.91 -27.47
C GLY A 400 -1.21 3.22 -28.83
N ALA A 401 -0.22 3.56 -29.63
CA ALA A 401 0.06 2.90 -30.90
C ALA A 401 0.75 1.53 -30.74
N VAL A 402 1.34 1.21 -29.60
CA VAL A 402 2.08 -0.05 -29.36
C VAL A 402 1.10 -1.19 -29.04
N VAL A 403 1.14 -2.25 -29.84
CA VAL A 403 0.30 -3.42 -29.70
C VAL A 403 1.02 -4.55 -28.95
N ASP A 404 2.30 -4.72 -29.23
CA ASP A 404 3.16 -5.75 -28.62
C ASP A 404 4.53 -5.21 -28.32
N ALA A 405 5.11 -5.64 -27.23
CA ALA A 405 6.49 -5.35 -26.84
C ALA A 405 7.12 -6.55 -26.17
N ARG A 406 8.41 -6.82 -26.47
CA ARG A 406 9.14 -7.95 -25.90
C ARG A 406 10.63 -7.63 -25.75
N GLN A 407 11.25 -8.22 -24.77
CA GLN A 407 12.67 -8.15 -24.60
C GLN A 407 13.35 -9.02 -25.66
N GLU A 408 14.35 -8.51 -26.33
CA GLU A 408 15.19 -9.18 -27.31
C GLU A 408 16.67 -8.80 -27.07
N TYR A 409 17.56 -9.42 -27.81
CA TYR A 409 18.98 -9.06 -27.82
C TYR A 409 19.35 -8.43 -29.14
N GLU A 410 20.06 -7.32 -29.07
CA GLU A 410 20.58 -6.66 -30.27
C GLU A 410 21.58 -7.55 -30.99
N HIS A 411 21.38 -7.77 -32.28
CA HIS A 411 22.17 -8.72 -33.07
C HIS A 411 23.68 -8.44 -33.08
N ASN A 412 24.07 -7.16 -33.01
CA ASN A 412 25.47 -6.74 -33.16
C ASN A 412 26.19 -6.64 -31.81
N SER A 413 25.52 -6.19 -30.76
CA SER A 413 26.14 -5.92 -29.47
C SER A 413 25.80 -6.95 -28.39
N GLY A 414 24.78 -7.80 -28.62
CA GLY A 414 24.25 -8.75 -27.63
C GLY A 414 23.62 -8.06 -26.41
N ARG A 415 23.37 -6.77 -26.44
CA ARG A 415 22.74 -6.02 -25.36
C ARG A 415 21.23 -6.26 -25.33
N PRO A 416 20.60 -6.27 -24.14
CA PRO A 416 19.14 -6.34 -24.04
C PRO A 416 18.51 -5.08 -24.65
N VAL A 417 17.49 -5.28 -25.48
CA VAL A 417 16.67 -4.23 -26.10
C VAL A 417 15.21 -4.59 -25.97
N VAL A 418 14.33 -3.59 -26.12
CA VAL A 418 12.89 -3.82 -26.17
C VAL A 418 12.42 -3.65 -27.61
N SER A 419 12.02 -4.75 -28.24
CA SER A 419 11.35 -4.76 -29.54
C SER A 419 9.88 -4.46 -29.37
N MET A 420 9.33 -3.56 -30.18
CA MET A 420 7.93 -3.16 -30.16
C MET A 420 7.30 -3.17 -31.55
N ASN A 421 6.00 -3.48 -31.59
CA ASN A 421 5.19 -3.46 -32.80
C ASN A 421 4.01 -2.52 -32.62
N MET A 422 3.74 -1.71 -33.62
CA MET A 422 2.68 -0.71 -33.61
C MET A 422 1.44 -1.22 -34.38
N ASN A 423 0.28 -0.65 -34.04
CA ASN A 423 -0.95 -0.87 -34.82
C ASN A 423 -0.86 -0.19 -36.20
N GLY A 424 -1.84 -0.46 -37.08
CA GLY A 424 -1.82 0.03 -38.46
C GLY A 424 -1.83 1.56 -38.60
N GLU A 425 -2.44 2.29 -37.66
CA GLU A 425 -2.43 3.76 -37.63
C GLU A 425 -1.09 4.31 -37.14
N GLY A 426 -0.58 3.76 -36.04
CA GLY A 426 0.72 4.08 -35.50
C GLY A 426 1.85 3.83 -36.51
N ALA A 427 1.81 2.69 -37.23
CA ALA A 427 2.75 2.37 -38.27
C ALA A 427 2.78 3.42 -39.40
N LYS A 428 1.62 3.99 -39.80
CA LYS A 428 1.55 5.06 -40.78
C LYS A 428 2.18 6.38 -40.28
N VAL A 429 1.87 6.73 -39.03
CA VAL A 429 2.44 7.93 -38.39
C VAL A 429 3.94 7.75 -38.22
N TRP A 430 4.38 6.57 -37.77
CA TRP A 430 5.80 6.24 -37.60
C TRP A 430 6.57 6.25 -38.90
N ALA A 431 6.02 5.70 -39.98
CA ALA A 431 6.60 5.77 -41.31
C ALA A 431 6.79 7.22 -41.80
N ARG A 432 5.81 8.10 -41.58
CA ARG A 432 5.91 9.52 -41.91
C ARG A 432 6.99 10.18 -41.05
N LEU A 433 6.97 9.99 -39.72
CA LEU A 433 7.88 10.59 -38.78
C LEU A 433 9.34 10.21 -39.11
N THR A 434 9.57 8.89 -39.33
CA THR A 434 10.92 8.43 -39.72
C THR A 434 11.35 8.93 -41.08
N LYS A 435 10.45 9.07 -42.08
CA LYS A 435 10.74 9.60 -43.39
C LYS A 435 11.16 11.09 -43.35
N GLU A 436 10.47 11.89 -42.53
CA GLU A 436 10.74 13.34 -42.39
C GLU A 436 12.04 13.58 -41.61
N ASN A 437 12.52 12.62 -40.82
CA ASN A 437 13.70 12.73 -39.95
C ASN A 437 14.86 11.81 -40.37
N VAL A 438 14.95 11.42 -41.65
CA VAL A 438 16.10 10.65 -42.13
C VAL A 438 17.39 11.49 -41.97
N GLY A 439 18.39 10.94 -41.29
CA GLY A 439 19.65 11.62 -40.93
C GLY A 439 19.61 12.42 -39.65
N HIS A 440 18.44 12.57 -39.03
CA HIS A 440 18.24 13.19 -37.71
C HIS A 440 17.86 12.14 -36.66
N SER A 441 17.87 12.51 -35.37
CA SER A 441 17.46 11.64 -34.30
C SER A 441 15.98 11.79 -33.99
N ILE A 442 15.34 10.67 -33.55
CA ILE A 442 14.03 10.69 -32.93
C ILE A 442 14.20 10.25 -31.46
N ALA A 443 13.77 11.11 -30.54
CA ALA A 443 13.80 10.77 -29.11
C ALA A 443 12.62 9.86 -28.72
N ILE A 444 12.94 8.77 -28.06
CA ILE A 444 11.99 7.85 -27.40
C ILE A 444 11.96 8.25 -25.94
N VAL A 445 10.86 8.86 -25.53
CA VAL A 445 10.68 9.42 -24.19
C VAL A 445 9.70 8.52 -23.41
N LEU A 446 10.03 8.17 -22.19
CA LEU A 446 9.19 7.44 -21.27
C LEU A 446 9.06 8.22 -19.97
N ASP A 447 7.82 8.53 -19.58
CA ASP A 447 7.52 9.26 -18.35
C ASP A 447 8.33 10.58 -18.18
N GLY A 448 8.62 11.25 -19.32
CA GLY A 448 9.35 12.53 -19.34
C GLY A 448 10.87 12.41 -19.37
N TYR A 449 11.44 11.21 -19.44
CA TYR A 449 12.87 10.96 -19.58
C TYR A 449 13.20 10.33 -20.94
N VAL A 450 14.32 10.70 -21.52
CA VAL A 450 14.78 10.12 -22.78
C VAL A 450 15.39 8.75 -22.52
N CYS A 451 14.73 7.70 -23.03
CA CYS A 451 15.25 6.34 -22.98
C CYS A 451 16.34 6.10 -24.01
N SER A 452 16.12 6.63 -25.20
CA SER A 452 16.99 6.44 -26.36
C SER A 452 16.69 7.54 -27.37
N SER A 453 17.71 7.91 -28.15
CA SER A 453 17.55 8.88 -29.23
C SER A 453 18.34 8.43 -30.46
N PRO A 454 17.89 7.36 -31.15
CA PRO A 454 18.58 6.80 -32.30
C PRO A 454 18.46 7.72 -33.52
N ASN A 455 19.51 7.72 -34.32
CA ASN A 455 19.45 8.34 -35.66
C ASN A 455 18.62 7.47 -36.59
N VAL A 456 17.78 8.11 -37.37
CA VAL A 456 16.94 7.46 -38.39
C VAL A 456 17.76 7.29 -39.67
N ASN A 457 18.00 6.00 -40.05
CA ASN A 457 18.73 5.70 -41.28
C ASN A 457 17.81 5.71 -42.52
N ASP A 458 16.62 5.13 -42.36
CA ASP A 458 15.63 4.94 -43.44
C ASP A 458 14.19 5.05 -42.93
N GLU A 459 13.24 5.19 -43.86
CA GLU A 459 11.78 5.13 -43.57
C GLU A 459 11.35 3.76 -43.02
N ILE A 460 10.73 3.69 -41.82
CA ILE A 460 10.27 2.44 -41.19
C ILE A 460 8.78 2.24 -41.47
N LYS A 461 8.45 1.50 -42.54
CA LYS A 461 7.03 1.28 -42.97
C LYS A 461 6.25 0.26 -42.13
N GLY A 462 6.94 -0.65 -41.49
CA GLY A 462 6.33 -1.83 -40.82
C GLY A 462 5.85 -1.58 -39.37
N GLY A 463 6.11 -0.41 -38.78
CA GLY A 463 5.77 -0.11 -37.40
C GLY A 463 6.48 -0.96 -36.35
N SER A 464 7.51 -1.74 -36.76
CA SER A 464 8.38 -2.47 -35.85
C SER A 464 9.62 -1.63 -35.52
N SER A 465 9.93 -1.49 -34.24
CA SER A 465 11.05 -0.67 -33.79
C SER A 465 11.65 -1.25 -32.52
N GLN A 466 12.89 -0.87 -32.23
CA GLN A 466 13.61 -1.31 -31.03
C GLN A 466 14.00 -0.11 -30.18
N ILE A 467 13.73 -0.23 -28.87
CA ILE A 467 14.23 0.72 -27.87
C ILE A 467 15.55 0.14 -27.35
N SER A 468 16.63 0.81 -27.69
CA SER A 468 17.98 0.52 -27.19
C SER A 468 18.31 1.46 -26.02
N GLY A 469 19.10 0.97 -25.06
CA GLY A 469 19.51 1.76 -23.90
C GLY A 469 20.43 0.95 -23.00
N GLN A 470 20.84 1.51 -21.86
CA GLN A 470 21.64 0.80 -20.87
C GLN A 470 20.74 -0.06 -19.97
N PHE A 471 20.01 -1.02 -20.58
CA PHE A 471 19.14 -1.94 -19.84
C PHE A 471 19.87 -3.21 -19.42
N ASP A 472 19.55 -3.70 -18.21
CA ASP A 472 19.75 -5.10 -17.91
C ASP A 472 18.58 -5.95 -18.47
N VAL A 473 18.72 -7.29 -18.45
CA VAL A 473 17.69 -8.19 -18.99
C VAL A 473 16.35 -8.04 -18.29
N LYS A 474 16.38 -7.84 -16.96
CA LYS A 474 15.17 -7.72 -16.14
C LYS A 474 14.47 -6.39 -16.42
N GLU A 475 15.22 -5.33 -16.52
CA GLU A 475 14.71 -3.99 -16.83
C GLU A 475 14.08 -3.93 -18.23
N ALA A 476 14.75 -4.51 -19.24
CA ALA A 476 14.19 -4.60 -20.59
C ALA A 476 12.89 -5.41 -20.60
N GLN A 477 12.81 -6.49 -19.81
CA GLN A 477 11.60 -7.30 -19.69
C GLN A 477 10.48 -6.53 -18.96
N ASP A 478 10.80 -5.81 -17.88
CA ASP A 478 9.83 -4.99 -17.16
C ASP A 478 9.29 -3.86 -18.03
N LEU A 479 10.17 -3.17 -18.77
CA LEU A 479 9.77 -2.15 -19.73
C LEU A 479 8.86 -2.72 -20.83
N ALA A 480 9.20 -3.87 -21.39
CA ALA A 480 8.35 -4.56 -22.37
C ALA A 480 6.96 -4.91 -21.78
N ASN A 481 6.90 -5.40 -20.55
CA ASN A 481 5.65 -5.71 -19.85
C ASN A 481 4.81 -4.46 -19.59
N ILE A 482 5.44 -3.35 -19.18
CA ILE A 482 4.79 -2.06 -18.96
C ILE A 482 4.19 -1.54 -20.27
N LEU A 483 4.97 -1.50 -21.35
CA LEU A 483 4.53 -1.02 -22.65
C LEU A 483 3.38 -1.86 -23.22
N LYS A 484 3.46 -3.18 -23.09
CA LYS A 484 2.40 -4.10 -23.51
C LYS A 484 1.13 -3.99 -22.67
N SER A 485 1.22 -3.51 -21.43
CA SER A 485 0.07 -3.29 -20.54
C SER A 485 -0.68 -2.00 -20.83
N GLY A 486 -0.03 -1.06 -21.52
CA GLY A 486 -0.59 0.22 -21.91
C GLY A 486 -0.35 1.36 -20.91
N LYS A 487 -0.64 2.57 -21.37
CA LYS A 487 -0.55 3.82 -20.61
C LYS A 487 -1.67 3.92 -19.59
N LEU A 488 -1.36 4.38 -18.39
CA LEU A 488 -2.39 4.75 -17.41
C LEU A 488 -3.16 5.98 -17.91
N PRO A 489 -4.50 5.95 -17.83
CA PRO A 489 -5.33 7.09 -18.26
C PRO A 489 -5.15 8.32 -17.36
N ALA A 490 -4.74 8.10 -16.12
CA ALA A 490 -4.35 9.15 -15.17
C ALA A 490 -3.17 8.67 -14.33
N PRO A 491 -2.33 9.59 -13.83
CA PRO A 491 -1.29 9.24 -12.87
C PRO A 491 -1.91 8.56 -11.64
N ALA A 492 -1.27 7.50 -11.17
CA ALA A 492 -1.64 6.83 -9.91
C ALA A 492 -0.44 6.88 -8.97
N ARG A 493 -0.67 7.34 -7.74
CA ARG A 493 0.38 7.50 -6.73
C ARG A 493 0.15 6.57 -5.56
N ILE A 494 1.24 6.18 -4.92
CA ILE A 494 1.20 5.36 -3.71
C ILE A 494 0.97 6.28 -2.52
N ILE A 495 -0.20 6.15 -1.87
CA ILE A 495 -0.58 6.92 -0.68
C ILE A 495 -0.33 6.18 0.63
N ALA A 496 -0.24 4.86 0.58
CA ALA A 496 0.19 4.03 1.70
C ALA A 496 0.86 2.77 1.16
N ASP A 497 1.91 2.33 1.81
CA ASP A 497 2.52 1.04 1.55
C ASP A 497 2.99 0.38 2.86
N GLU A 498 3.04 -0.93 2.82
CA GLU A 498 3.52 -1.78 3.89
C GLU A 498 4.36 -2.90 3.30
N ILE A 499 5.59 -3.03 3.75
CA ILE A 499 6.52 -4.07 3.33
C ILE A 499 6.85 -4.91 4.55
N VAL A 500 6.61 -6.22 4.46
CA VAL A 500 6.93 -7.19 5.50
C VAL A 500 7.99 -8.15 4.96
N GLY A 501 9.12 -8.19 5.62
CA GLY A 501 10.22 -9.09 5.25
C GLY A 501 9.86 -10.56 5.49
N PRO A 502 10.43 -11.50 4.71
CA PRO A 502 10.14 -12.94 4.85
C PRO A 502 10.54 -13.53 6.20
N SER A 503 11.56 -12.99 6.84
CA SER A 503 12.03 -13.40 8.18
C SER A 503 10.98 -13.10 9.24
N LEU A 504 10.43 -11.88 9.26
CA LEU A 504 9.38 -11.47 10.17
C LEU A 504 8.10 -12.29 9.95
N GLY A 505 7.73 -12.57 8.70
CA GLY A 505 6.59 -13.42 8.37
C GLY A 505 6.75 -14.85 8.92
N SER A 506 7.93 -15.46 8.76
CA SER A 506 8.20 -16.81 9.29
C SER A 506 8.19 -16.87 10.81
N GLU A 507 8.73 -15.88 11.49
CA GLU A 507 8.70 -15.77 12.96
C GLU A 507 7.27 -15.59 13.48
N SER A 508 6.48 -14.74 12.80
CA SER A 508 5.06 -14.53 13.11
C SER A 508 4.23 -15.80 12.95
N ILE A 509 4.47 -16.59 11.88
CA ILE A 509 3.83 -17.91 11.72
C ILE A 509 4.19 -18.84 12.88
N GLN A 510 5.47 -18.94 13.22
CA GLN A 510 5.91 -19.86 14.28
C GLN A 510 5.31 -19.48 15.63
N SER A 511 5.36 -18.22 16.00
CA SER A 511 4.81 -17.70 17.25
C SER A 511 3.29 -17.83 17.30
N GLY A 512 2.59 -17.47 16.21
CA GLY A 512 1.16 -17.60 16.08
C GLY A 512 0.70 -19.07 16.15
N MET A 513 1.42 -19.98 15.48
CA MET A 513 1.11 -21.41 15.51
C MET A 513 1.33 -22.02 16.89
N TRP A 514 2.41 -21.68 17.60
CA TRP A 514 2.62 -22.13 18.97
C TRP A 514 1.53 -21.62 19.92
N SER A 515 1.18 -20.33 19.82
CA SER A 515 0.07 -19.74 20.59
C SER A 515 -1.25 -20.45 20.33
N PHE A 516 -1.54 -20.77 19.07
CA PHE A 516 -2.72 -21.52 18.67
C PHE A 516 -2.72 -22.94 19.27
N VAL A 517 -1.61 -23.68 19.16
CA VAL A 517 -1.51 -25.06 19.71
C VAL A 517 -1.63 -25.06 21.22
N ILE A 518 -0.98 -24.13 21.92
CA ILE A 518 -1.05 -24.02 23.38
C ILE A 518 -2.50 -23.72 23.80
N ALA A 519 -3.16 -22.73 23.18
CA ALA A 519 -4.54 -22.39 23.48
C ALA A 519 -5.49 -23.58 23.22
N PHE A 520 -5.32 -24.27 22.09
CA PHE A 520 -6.10 -25.44 21.74
C PHE A 520 -5.95 -26.56 22.77
N CYS A 521 -4.70 -26.94 23.11
CA CYS A 521 -4.43 -27.97 24.12
C CYS A 521 -4.99 -27.60 25.50
N LEU A 522 -4.87 -26.33 25.90
CA LEU A 522 -5.36 -25.83 27.16
C LEU A 522 -6.90 -25.98 27.24
N VAL A 523 -7.62 -25.65 26.19
CA VAL A 523 -9.08 -25.79 26.11
C VAL A 523 -9.50 -27.27 26.17
N LEU A 524 -8.82 -28.15 25.41
CA LEU A 524 -9.10 -29.60 25.49
C LEU A 524 -8.91 -30.16 26.91
N VAL A 525 -7.78 -29.82 27.54
CA VAL A 525 -7.49 -30.25 28.90
C VAL A 525 -8.54 -29.71 29.88
N TYR A 526 -8.93 -28.44 29.75
CA TYR A 526 -9.98 -27.83 30.57
C TYR A 526 -11.31 -28.58 30.45
N MET A 527 -11.77 -28.88 29.23
CA MET A 527 -13.04 -29.56 28.99
C MET A 527 -13.04 -30.98 29.56
N LEU A 528 -11.96 -31.74 29.38
CA LEU A 528 -11.82 -33.07 29.96
C LEU A 528 -11.74 -33.04 31.49
N PHE A 529 -11.03 -32.08 32.08
CA PHE A 529 -10.87 -31.92 33.49
C PHE A 529 -12.17 -31.50 34.17
N PHE A 530 -12.91 -30.56 33.56
CA PHE A 530 -14.11 -29.99 34.17
C PHE A 530 -15.37 -30.84 33.96
N TYR A 531 -15.62 -31.32 32.73
CA TYR A 531 -16.88 -31.98 32.34
C TYR A 531 -16.81 -33.51 32.20
N SER A 532 -15.78 -34.11 32.63
CA SER A 532 -15.55 -35.56 32.56
C SER A 532 -15.24 -36.14 31.17
N LYS A 533 -14.82 -37.43 31.18
CA LYS A 533 -14.43 -38.09 29.89
C LYS A 533 -15.60 -38.24 28.91
N GLY A 534 -16.85 -38.28 29.34
CA GLY A 534 -18.00 -38.47 28.47
C GLY A 534 -18.44 -37.20 27.77
N ALA A 535 -18.76 -36.18 28.55
CA ALA A 535 -19.22 -34.89 28.03
C ALA A 535 -18.05 -34.04 27.51
N GLY A 536 -16.88 -34.04 28.20
CA GLY A 536 -15.68 -33.30 27.74
C GLY A 536 -15.20 -33.79 26.38
N LEU A 537 -15.07 -35.12 26.17
CA LEU A 537 -14.66 -35.66 24.87
C LEU A 537 -15.65 -35.29 23.75
N ALA A 538 -16.96 -35.24 24.04
CA ALA A 538 -17.95 -34.81 23.06
C ALA A 538 -17.75 -33.35 22.63
N ALA A 539 -17.42 -32.46 23.55
CA ALA A 539 -17.08 -31.07 23.27
C ALA A 539 -15.74 -30.95 22.53
N ASP A 540 -14.74 -31.75 22.91
CA ASP A 540 -13.43 -31.75 22.23
C ASP A 540 -13.51 -32.19 20.76
N ILE A 541 -14.31 -33.25 20.49
CA ILE A 541 -14.59 -33.69 19.12
C ILE A 541 -15.31 -32.58 18.33
N ALA A 542 -16.28 -31.91 18.96
CA ALA A 542 -16.99 -30.81 18.33
C ALA A 542 -16.08 -29.62 18.06
N LEU A 543 -15.16 -29.29 18.96
CA LEU A 543 -14.16 -28.24 18.80
C LEU A 543 -13.19 -28.57 17.64
N PHE A 544 -12.68 -29.80 17.61
CA PHE A 544 -11.84 -30.25 16.51
C PHE A 544 -12.56 -30.17 15.15
N THR A 545 -13.83 -30.62 15.13
CA THR A 545 -14.65 -30.54 13.92
C THR A 545 -14.94 -29.09 13.52
N ASN A 546 -15.14 -28.20 14.50
CA ASN A 546 -15.31 -26.77 14.26
C ASN A 546 -14.08 -26.15 13.56
N LEU A 547 -12.87 -26.43 14.06
CA LEU A 547 -11.64 -25.96 13.42
C LEU A 547 -11.48 -26.52 12.01
N PHE A 548 -11.76 -27.80 11.82
CA PHE A 548 -11.69 -28.42 10.51
C PHE A 548 -12.66 -27.76 9.50
N PHE A 549 -13.89 -27.47 9.91
CA PHE A 549 -14.85 -26.76 9.07
C PHE A 549 -14.45 -25.30 8.83
N LEU A 550 -13.96 -24.62 9.85
CA LEU A 550 -13.51 -23.24 9.75
C LEU A 550 -12.40 -23.12 8.69
N PHE A 551 -11.35 -23.93 8.76
CA PHE A 551 -10.29 -23.93 7.77
C PHE A 551 -10.79 -24.37 6.38
N GLY A 552 -11.69 -25.34 6.29
CA GLY A 552 -12.30 -25.78 5.05
C GLY A 552 -13.12 -24.68 4.37
N VAL A 553 -13.91 -23.92 5.14
CA VAL A 553 -14.70 -22.79 4.65
C VAL A 553 -13.78 -21.64 4.21
N LEU A 554 -12.78 -21.28 5.03
CA LEU A 554 -11.81 -20.24 4.69
C LEU A 554 -11.12 -20.54 3.35
N ALA A 555 -10.64 -21.76 3.16
CA ALA A 555 -10.01 -22.19 1.92
C ALA A 555 -11.02 -22.17 0.75
N SER A 556 -12.28 -22.58 0.98
CA SER A 556 -13.30 -22.64 -0.07
C SER A 556 -13.71 -21.27 -0.61
N ILE A 557 -13.74 -20.23 0.21
CA ILE A 557 -14.06 -18.86 -0.21
C ILE A 557 -12.84 -18.05 -0.64
N GLY A 558 -11.64 -18.67 -0.63
CA GLY A 558 -10.38 -17.98 -0.96
C GLY A 558 -10.01 -16.87 0.03
N ALA A 559 -10.47 -16.96 1.29
CA ALA A 559 -10.16 -15.96 2.30
C ALA A 559 -8.68 -16.00 2.69
N VAL A 560 -8.10 -14.82 2.91
CA VAL A 560 -6.70 -14.67 3.30
C VAL A 560 -6.58 -14.79 4.82
N LEU A 561 -5.76 -15.73 5.30
CA LEU A 561 -5.45 -15.90 6.72
C LEU A 561 -4.31 -14.94 7.11
N THR A 562 -4.64 -13.96 7.96
CA THR A 562 -3.69 -12.97 8.51
C THR A 562 -3.32 -13.31 9.96
N LEU A 563 -2.31 -12.66 10.54
CA LEU A 563 -1.97 -12.83 11.95
C LEU A 563 -3.13 -12.47 12.89
N PRO A 564 -3.83 -11.33 12.72
CA PRO A 564 -5.08 -11.06 13.42
C PRO A 564 -6.18 -12.09 13.13
N GLY A 565 -6.21 -12.67 11.94
CA GLY A 565 -7.10 -13.78 11.61
C GLY A 565 -6.85 -15.03 12.47
N ILE A 566 -5.57 -15.36 12.73
CA ILE A 566 -5.21 -16.43 13.68
C ILE A 566 -5.70 -16.08 15.09
N ALA A 567 -5.52 -14.84 15.54
CA ALA A 567 -6.07 -14.39 16.83
C ALA A 567 -7.60 -14.52 16.88
N GLY A 568 -8.31 -14.22 15.78
CA GLY A 568 -9.74 -14.46 15.62
C GLY A 568 -10.11 -15.95 15.76
N ILE A 569 -9.31 -16.86 15.20
CA ILE A 569 -9.52 -18.31 15.36
C ILE A 569 -9.34 -18.73 16.82
N VAL A 570 -8.29 -18.25 17.50
CA VAL A 570 -8.06 -18.53 18.92
C VAL A 570 -9.22 -18.01 19.79
N LEU A 571 -9.70 -16.82 19.50
CA LEU A 571 -10.88 -16.25 20.17
C LEU A 571 -12.13 -17.12 19.94
N THR A 572 -12.39 -17.50 18.70
CA THR A 572 -13.55 -18.34 18.35
C THR A 572 -13.47 -19.74 18.95
N MET A 573 -12.27 -20.30 19.16
CA MET A 573 -12.10 -21.55 19.92
C MET A 573 -12.65 -21.41 21.35
N GLY A 574 -12.30 -20.32 22.05
CA GLY A 574 -12.83 -20.04 23.38
C GLY A 574 -14.36 -19.91 23.39
N MET A 575 -14.90 -19.13 22.46
CA MET A 575 -16.37 -18.95 22.33
C MET A 575 -17.10 -20.22 21.89
N SER A 576 -16.45 -21.07 21.09
CA SER A 576 -17.04 -22.36 20.67
C SER A 576 -17.31 -23.30 21.83
N VAL A 577 -16.47 -23.24 22.86
CA VAL A 577 -16.64 -24.06 24.08
C VAL A 577 -17.73 -23.49 24.97
N ASP A 578 -17.92 -22.16 25.00
CA ASP A 578 -18.93 -21.50 25.83
C ASP A 578 -20.35 -22.00 25.57
N ALA A 579 -20.72 -22.19 24.31
CA ALA A 579 -22.01 -22.80 23.95
C ALA A 579 -22.19 -24.19 24.52
N ASN A 580 -21.13 -25.02 24.52
CA ASN A 580 -21.19 -26.35 25.13
C ASN A 580 -21.26 -26.27 26.66
N VAL A 581 -20.54 -25.31 27.27
CA VAL A 581 -20.62 -25.07 28.75
C VAL A 581 -22.04 -24.71 29.14
N LEU A 582 -22.70 -23.76 28.47
CA LEU A 582 -24.08 -23.38 28.75
C LEU A 582 -25.06 -24.57 28.63
N ILE A 583 -24.89 -25.40 27.62
CA ILE A 583 -25.70 -26.60 27.40
C ILE A 583 -25.47 -27.60 28.58
N TYR A 584 -24.22 -27.85 28.94
CA TYR A 584 -23.88 -28.81 29.95
C TYR A 584 -24.34 -28.39 31.35
N GLU A 585 -24.21 -27.12 31.70
CA GLU A 585 -24.74 -26.60 32.96
C GLU A 585 -26.27 -26.74 33.04
N ARG A 586 -26.98 -26.44 31.95
CA ARG A 586 -28.43 -26.67 31.90
C ARG A 586 -28.80 -28.14 31.99
N ILE A 587 -28.05 -29.03 31.35
CA ILE A 587 -28.26 -30.49 31.51
C ILE A 587 -28.04 -30.92 32.97
N GLN A 588 -27.01 -30.40 33.65
CA GLN A 588 -26.74 -30.69 35.06
C GLN A 588 -27.86 -30.19 35.96
N GLU A 589 -28.39 -29.00 35.73
CA GLU A 589 -29.56 -28.48 36.47
C GLU A 589 -30.74 -29.43 36.33
N GLU A 590 -31.05 -29.91 35.14
CA GLU A 590 -32.15 -30.83 34.87
C GLU A 590 -31.91 -32.24 35.50
N LEU A 591 -30.65 -32.71 35.51
CA LEU A 591 -30.26 -33.94 36.19
C LEU A 591 -30.41 -33.83 37.71
N ARG A 592 -29.99 -32.69 38.30
CA ARG A 592 -30.16 -32.38 39.73
C ARG A 592 -31.64 -32.28 40.13
N ALA A 593 -32.51 -31.83 39.19
CA ALA A 593 -33.97 -31.85 39.38
C ALA A 593 -34.58 -33.26 39.30
N GLY A 594 -33.76 -34.33 39.17
CA GLY A 594 -34.20 -35.73 39.19
C GLY A 594 -34.71 -36.27 37.84
N LYS A 595 -34.49 -35.57 36.73
CA LYS A 595 -34.87 -36.03 35.39
C LYS A 595 -33.88 -37.07 34.86
N GLY A 596 -34.37 -38.07 34.15
CA GLY A 596 -33.52 -39.07 33.49
C GLY A 596 -32.64 -38.47 32.42
N LEU A 597 -31.46 -39.03 32.17
CA LEU A 597 -30.42 -38.51 31.30
C LEU A 597 -30.92 -38.02 29.95
N ARG A 598 -31.72 -38.80 29.24
CA ARG A 598 -32.24 -38.45 27.90
C ARG A 598 -33.18 -37.24 27.92
N LEU A 599 -33.98 -37.13 28.95
CA LEU A 599 -34.90 -35.99 29.12
C LEU A 599 -34.11 -34.75 29.53
N ALA A 600 -33.14 -34.88 30.43
CA ALA A 600 -32.25 -33.80 30.85
C ALA A 600 -31.47 -33.23 29.65
N ILE A 601 -30.91 -34.05 28.79
CA ILE A 601 -30.27 -33.60 27.54
C ILE A 601 -31.25 -32.83 26.67
N LYS A 602 -32.47 -33.33 26.46
CA LYS A 602 -33.49 -32.70 25.63
C LYS A 602 -33.89 -31.31 26.16
N GLU A 603 -34.20 -31.22 27.43
CA GLU A 603 -34.63 -29.97 28.10
C GLU A 603 -33.47 -28.98 28.25
N GLY A 604 -32.26 -29.44 28.59
CA GLY A 604 -31.06 -28.62 28.71
C GLY A 604 -30.73 -27.88 27.39
N TYR A 605 -30.77 -28.60 26.26
CA TYR A 605 -30.64 -27.96 24.95
C TYR A 605 -31.74 -26.94 24.64
N LYS A 606 -32.98 -27.26 25.02
CA LYS A 606 -34.12 -26.35 24.78
C LYS A 606 -33.98 -25.05 25.56
N GLN A 607 -33.54 -25.13 26.82
CA GLN A 607 -33.38 -23.96 27.69
C GLN A 607 -32.14 -23.12 27.33
N ALA A 608 -31.02 -23.77 26.96
CA ALA A 608 -29.80 -23.11 26.59
C ALA A 608 -29.89 -22.40 25.20
N TYR A 609 -30.77 -22.87 24.30
CA TYR A 609 -30.83 -22.43 22.90
C TYR A 609 -30.99 -20.93 22.75
N SER A 610 -31.87 -20.26 23.48
CA SER A 610 -32.11 -18.83 23.40
C SER A 610 -30.86 -18.04 23.79
N ALA A 611 -30.23 -18.40 24.93
CA ALA A 611 -29.03 -17.70 25.41
C ALA A 611 -27.84 -17.84 24.44
N ILE A 612 -27.67 -19.03 23.85
CA ILE A 612 -26.60 -19.28 22.86
C ILE A 612 -26.80 -18.44 21.61
N ILE A 613 -28.03 -18.41 21.08
CA ILE A 613 -28.32 -17.62 19.88
C ILE A 613 -28.15 -16.13 20.17
N ASP A 614 -28.73 -15.62 21.26
CA ASP A 614 -28.69 -14.19 21.59
C ASP A 614 -27.25 -13.70 21.81
N GLY A 615 -26.42 -14.47 22.53
CA GLY A 615 -25.00 -14.12 22.75
C GLY A 615 -24.16 -14.14 21.46
N ASN A 616 -24.40 -15.11 20.58
CA ASN A 616 -23.66 -15.20 19.33
C ASN A 616 -24.15 -14.18 18.28
N VAL A 617 -25.45 -13.80 18.27
CA VAL A 617 -25.97 -12.76 17.39
C VAL A 617 -25.34 -11.40 17.68
N THR A 618 -25.17 -11.03 18.95
CA THR A 618 -24.50 -9.76 19.31
C THR A 618 -23.07 -9.73 18.83
N THR A 619 -22.32 -10.82 19.01
CA THR A 619 -20.93 -10.92 18.54
C THR A 619 -20.86 -10.93 17.00
N LEU A 620 -21.83 -11.61 16.34
CA LEU A 620 -21.92 -11.64 14.89
C LEU A 620 -22.20 -10.26 14.29
N LEU A 621 -23.09 -9.48 14.91
CA LEU A 621 -23.35 -8.08 14.51
C LEU A 621 -22.07 -7.24 14.60
N THR A 622 -21.31 -7.38 15.69
CA THR A 622 -20.00 -6.70 15.82
C THR A 622 -19.04 -7.19 14.73
N GLY A 623 -18.99 -8.49 14.45
CA GLY A 623 -18.18 -9.05 13.37
C GLY A 623 -18.53 -8.46 12.00
N PHE A 624 -19.81 -8.32 11.67
CA PHE A 624 -20.23 -7.71 10.40
C PHE A 624 -19.85 -6.23 10.32
N ILE A 625 -19.98 -5.49 11.42
CA ILE A 625 -19.56 -4.07 11.45
C ILE A 625 -18.05 -3.96 11.24
N LEU A 626 -17.24 -4.79 11.91
CA LEU A 626 -15.80 -4.84 11.70
C LEU A 626 -15.42 -5.29 10.27
N TYR A 627 -16.20 -6.16 9.66
CA TYR A 627 -15.98 -6.58 8.28
C TYR A 627 -16.27 -5.45 7.28
N TYR A 628 -17.31 -4.67 7.52
CA TYR A 628 -17.74 -3.59 6.64
C TYR A 628 -16.85 -2.34 6.77
N PHE A 629 -16.56 -1.91 8.00
CA PHE A 629 -15.77 -0.70 8.25
C PHE A 629 -14.26 -0.97 8.42
N GLY A 630 -13.86 -2.22 8.62
CA GLY A 630 -12.46 -2.61 8.79
C GLY A 630 -11.73 -2.76 7.47
N GLU A 631 -10.48 -2.35 7.45
CA GLU A 631 -9.56 -2.55 6.33
C GLU A 631 -8.40 -3.47 6.72
N GLY A 632 -7.75 -4.08 5.72
CA GLY A 632 -6.55 -4.89 5.90
C GLY A 632 -6.66 -5.95 7.01
N PRO A 633 -5.82 -5.88 8.05
CA PRO A 633 -5.77 -6.86 9.14
C PRO A 633 -7.08 -7.00 9.92
N ILE A 634 -7.83 -5.91 10.13
CA ILE A 634 -9.11 -5.91 10.84
C ILE A 634 -10.16 -6.72 10.07
N LYS A 635 -10.19 -6.59 8.75
CA LYS A 635 -11.11 -7.35 7.89
C LYS A 635 -10.82 -8.85 7.92
N GLY A 636 -9.52 -9.23 7.96
CA GLY A 636 -9.09 -10.61 8.14
C GLY A 636 -9.57 -11.21 9.47
N PHE A 637 -9.40 -10.49 10.57
CA PHE A 637 -9.92 -10.85 11.89
C PHE A 637 -11.45 -11.03 11.87
N ALA A 638 -12.18 -10.05 11.33
CA ALA A 638 -13.65 -10.09 11.26
C ALA A 638 -14.15 -11.29 10.43
N THR A 639 -13.48 -11.60 9.32
CA THR A 639 -13.82 -12.76 8.46
C THR A 639 -13.71 -14.07 9.23
N THR A 640 -12.59 -14.31 9.92
CA THR A 640 -12.39 -15.52 10.71
C THR A 640 -13.36 -15.59 11.89
N LEU A 641 -13.68 -14.45 12.52
CA LEU A 641 -14.65 -14.36 13.62
C LEU A 641 -16.06 -14.75 13.14
N ILE A 642 -16.55 -14.17 12.04
CA ILE A 642 -17.87 -14.45 11.47
C ILE A 642 -18.00 -15.94 11.12
N ILE A 643 -17.06 -16.47 10.36
CA ILE A 643 -17.06 -17.88 9.95
C ILE A 643 -16.98 -18.77 11.17
N GLY A 644 -16.10 -18.45 12.14
CA GLY A 644 -15.91 -19.19 13.37
C GLY A 644 -17.18 -19.25 14.23
N ILE A 645 -17.95 -18.16 14.31
CA ILE A 645 -19.24 -18.15 15.01
C ILE A 645 -20.25 -19.09 14.33
N PHE A 646 -20.39 -19.03 12.99
CA PHE A 646 -21.31 -19.93 12.29
C PHE A 646 -20.92 -21.39 12.43
N THR A 647 -19.64 -21.73 12.27
CA THR A 647 -19.18 -23.11 12.40
C THR A 647 -19.25 -23.60 13.85
N SER A 648 -18.97 -22.74 14.83
CA SER A 648 -19.08 -23.10 16.25
C SER A 648 -20.51 -23.37 16.68
N LEU A 649 -21.46 -22.52 16.27
CA LEU A 649 -22.90 -22.75 16.52
C LEU A 649 -23.38 -24.07 15.92
N PHE A 650 -22.95 -24.33 14.67
CA PHE A 650 -23.29 -25.60 14.03
C PHE A 650 -22.75 -26.81 14.82
N CYS A 651 -21.48 -26.76 15.22
CA CYS A 651 -20.84 -27.84 15.95
C CYS A 651 -21.43 -28.03 17.35
N ALA A 652 -21.65 -26.97 18.13
CA ALA A 652 -22.19 -27.03 19.48
C ALA A 652 -23.64 -27.49 19.49
N ILE A 653 -24.49 -26.99 18.60
CA ILE A 653 -25.93 -27.33 18.59
C ILE A 653 -26.19 -28.71 17.98
N PHE A 654 -25.49 -29.07 16.92
CA PHE A 654 -25.80 -30.28 16.15
C PHE A 654 -24.83 -31.42 16.41
N ILE A 655 -23.52 -31.22 16.29
CA ILE A 655 -22.53 -32.30 16.39
C ILE A 655 -22.42 -32.81 17.81
N THR A 656 -22.26 -31.92 18.79
CA THR A 656 -22.22 -32.29 20.21
C THR A 656 -23.48 -33.03 20.58
N ARG A 657 -24.66 -32.59 20.12
CA ARG A 657 -25.93 -33.26 20.42
C ARG A 657 -26.02 -34.65 19.78
N ILE A 658 -25.57 -34.83 18.53
CA ILE A 658 -25.55 -36.17 17.90
C ILE A 658 -24.66 -37.12 18.71
N ILE A 659 -23.49 -36.66 19.14
CA ILE A 659 -22.56 -37.46 19.93
C ILE A 659 -23.19 -37.85 21.27
N LEU A 660 -23.75 -36.90 22.02
CA LEU A 660 -24.40 -37.12 23.31
C LEU A 660 -25.64 -38.00 23.20
N ASP A 661 -26.50 -37.77 22.18
CA ASP A 661 -27.67 -38.63 21.95
C ASP A 661 -27.27 -40.06 21.60
N ASN A 662 -26.15 -40.29 20.88
CA ASN A 662 -25.66 -41.62 20.57
C ASN A 662 -24.96 -42.28 21.78
N ALA A 663 -24.22 -41.51 22.57
CA ALA A 663 -23.59 -41.97 23.81
C ALA A 663 -24.64 -42.39 24.84
N SER A 664 -25.73 -41.60 25.02
CA SER A 664 -26.83 -41.87 25.92
C SER A 664 -27.68 -43.09 25.54
N LYS A 665 -27.64 -43.54 24.26
CA LYS A 665 -28.28 -44.77 23.82
C LYS A 665 -27.51 -46.01 24.19
N LYS A 666 -26.17 -45.91 24.22
CA LYS A 666 -25.27 -47.02 24.52
C LYS A 666 -24.99 -47.17 26.02
N ASN A 667 -25.02 -46.06 26.73
CA ASN A 667 -24.65 -46.05 28.15
C ASN A 667 -25.45 -44.97 28.90
N ASP A 668 -26.33 -45.35 29.80
CA ASP A 668 -27.12 -44.41 30.62
C ASP A 668 -26.28 -43.65 31.69
N ASN A 669 -24.96 -43.87 31.72
CA ASN A 669 -24.05 -43.34 32.72
C ASN A 669 -23.10 -42.26 32.21
N VAL A 670 -23.54 -41.41 31.22
CA VAL A 670 -22.76 -40.24 30.78
C VAL A 670 -22.77 -39.20 31.92
N ARG A 671 -21.61 -38.93 32.47
CA ARG A 671 -21.39 -37.91 33.51
C ARG A 671 -21.01 -36.59 32.90
N PHE A 672 -21.54 -35.46 33.41
CA PHE A 672 -21.24 -34.10 33.02
C PHE A 672 -20.32 -33.39 34.04
N THR A 673 -19.90 -34.03 35.09
CA THR A 673 -18.97 -33.51 36.11
C THR A 673 -17.93 -34.54 36.46
N THR A 674 -16.77 -34.10 36.87
CA THR A 674 -15.76 -34.94 37.54
C THR A 674 -16.02 -34.97 39.04
N PRO A 675 -15.49 -35.95 39.80
CA PRO A 675 -15.63 -35.96 41.25
C PRO A 675 -15.09 -34.67 41.91
N PHE A 676 -14.12 -34.01 41.28
CA PHE A 676 -13.51 -32.80 41.79
C PHE A 676 -14.41 -31.56 41.56
N THR A 677 -15.04 -31.49 40.40
CA THR A 677 -15.84 -30.32 40.00
C THR A 677 -17.32 -30.42 40.37
N ALA A 678 -17.80 -31.58 40.78
CA ALA A 678 -19.22 -31.84 41.11
C ALA A 678 -19.83 -30.88 42.14
N ASN A 679 -19.02 -30.43 43.11
CA ASN A 679 -19.44 -29.50 44.16
C ASN A 679 -18.77 -28.11 44.04
N TRP A 680 -17.97 -27.87 43.02
CA TRP A 680 -17.31 -26.59 42.86
C TRP A 680 -18.31 -25.49 42.49
N LEU A 681 -18.27 -24.36 43.21
CA LEU A 681 -19.16 -23.20 43.06
C LEU A 681 -20.66 -23.49 43.31
N ARG A 682 -20.98 -24.64 43.90
CA ARG A 682 -22.38 -25.05 44.17
C ARG A 682 -23.05 -24.16 45.21
N ASP A 683 -22.35 -23.86 46.31
CA ASP A 683 -22.88 -23.16 47.48
C ASP A 683 -22.13 -21.83 47.69
N VAL A 684 -22.17 -20.96 46.68
CA VAL A 684 -21.57 -19.63 46.78
C VAL A 684 -22.55 -18.66 47.43
N HIS A 685 -22.28 -18.31 48.68
CA HIS A 685 -23.11 -17.41 49.48
C HIS A 685 -22.51 -15.98 49.54
N PHE A 686 -22.01 -15.48 48.43
CA PHE A 686 -21.48 -14.11 48.39
C PHE A 686 -22.61 -13.09 48.20
N PRO A 687 -22.80 -12.12 49.14
CA PRO A 687 -23.89 -11.17 49.08
C PRO A 687 -23.62 -10.03 48.05
N PHE A 688 -23.70 -10.36 46.76
CA PHE A 688 -23.41 -9.44 45.69
C PHE A 688 -24.29 -8.17 45.70
N LEU A 689 -25.60 -8.36 45.89
CA LEU A 689 -26.59 -7.28 45.92
C LEU A 689 -26.45 -6.36 47.14
N GLU A 690 -26.11 -6.92 48.31
CA GLU A 690 -25.89 -6.13 49.52
C GLU A 690 -24.65 -5.26 49.40
N ARG A 691 -23.58 -5.76 48.74
CA ARG A 691 -22.32 -5.04 48.52
C ARG A 691 -22.30 -4.15 47.26
N ARG A 692 -23.46 -3.94 46.57
CA ARG A 692 -23.52 -3.13 45.34
C ARG A 692 -22.96 -1.72 45.49
N LYS A 693 -23.10 -1.10 46.70
CA LYS A 693 -22.56 0.24 46.99
C LYS A 693 -21.04 0.28 46.86
N VAL A 694 -20.35 -0.79 47.32
CA VAL A 694 -18.88 -0.91 47.16
C VAL A 694 -18.52 -1.03 45.68
N GLY A 695 -19.27 -1.84 44.93
CA GLY A 695 -19.10 -1.96 43.48
C GLY A 695 -19.25 -0.60 42.77
N TYR A 696 -20.29 0.16 43.04
CA TYR A 696 -20.53 1.48 42.47
C TYR A 696 -19.43 2.48 42.83
N THR A 697 -18.95 2.45 44.10
CA THR A 697 -17.86 3.35 44.54
C THR A 697 -16.56 3.03 43.81
N VAL A 698 -16.16 1.75 43.76
CA VAL A 698 -14.94 1.32 43.07
C VAL A 698 -15.02 1.64 41.55
N SER A 699 -16.12 1.26 40.91
CA SER A 699 -16.33 1.52 39.49
C SER A 699 -16.36 3.02 39.18
N GLY A 700 -17.03 3.82 40.06
CA GLY A 700 -17.04 5.28 39.90
C GLY A 700 -15.65 5.90 40.01
N ILE A 701 -14.84 5.49 40.99
CA ILE A 701 -13.46 5.96 41.13
C ILE A 701 -12.63 5.60 39.89
N ILE A 702 -12.70 4.34 39.42
CA ILE A 702 -11.98 3.90 38.22
C ILE A 702 -12.41 4.74 37.02
N THR A 703 -13.73 4.93 36.82
CA THR A 703 -14.26 5.73 35.69
C THR A 703 -13.75 7.16 35.73
N VAL A 704 -13.76 7.80 36.91
CA VAL A 704 -13.25 9.18 37.07
C VAL A 704 -11.77 9.23 36.77
N VAL A 705 -10.95 8.29 37.27
CA VAL A 705 -9.51 8.23 36.99
C VAL A 705 -9.26 8.03 35.50
N CYS A 706 -10.00 7.13 34.81
CA CYS A 706 -9.89 6.93 33.38
C CYS A 706 -10.27 8.19 32.59
N LEU A 707 -11.36 8.87 32.94
CA LEU A 707 -11.78 10.12 32.29
C LEU A 707 -10.73 11.23 32.50
N VAL A 708 -10.25 11.41 33.72
CA VAL A 708 -9.19 12.39 34.01
C VAL A 708 -7.94 12.08 33.20
N SER A 709 -7.50 10.82 33.15
CA SER A 709 -6.33 10.41 32.35
C SER A 709 -6.55 10.66 30.86
N MET A 710 -7.73 10.38 30.34
CA MET A 710 -8.09 10.59 28.94
C MET A 710 -8.02 12.09 28.57
N PHE A 711 -8.48 12.98 29.43
CA PHE A 711 -8.46 14.43 29.16
C PHE A 711 -7.09 15.09 29.46
N THR A 712 -6.28 14.53 30.37
CA THR A 712 -4.98 15.13 30.74
C THR A 712 -3.83 14.60 29.89
N ARG A 713 -3.79 13.26 29.64
CA ARG A 713 -2.72 12.60 28.87
C ARG A 713 -3.10 12.36 27.40
N GLY A 714 -4.41 12.27 27.10
CA GLY A 714 -4.89 11.90 25.78
C GLY A 714 -4.58 10.43 25.42
N PHE A 715 -4.62 10.14 24.12
CA PHE A 715 -4.24 8.85 23.56
C PHE A 715 -2.97 9.00 22.71
N ASP A 716 -2.01 8.13 22.91
CA ASP A 716 -0.87 7.98 22.01
C ASP A 716 -1.34 7.20 20.77
N LYS A 717 -1.42 7.92 19.64
CA LYS A 717 -1.98 7.40 18.40
C LYS A 717 -0.88 6.87 17.51
N GLY A 718 -1.04 5.64 17.01
CA GLY A 718 -0.17 5.06 15.99
C GLY A 718 -0.26 5.77 14.64
N ILE A 719 0.65 5.43 13.73
CA ILE A 719 0.72 6.03 12.38
C ILE A 719 -0.54 5.81 11.56
N ASP A 720 -1.29 4.74 11.80
CA ASP A 720 -2.57 4.48 11.13
C ASP A 720 -3.61 5.59 11.38
N PHE A 721 -3.46 6.36 12.48
CA PHE A 721 -4.38 7.43 12.87
C PHE A 721 -3.84 8.85 12.69
N VAL A 722 -2.52 9.01 12.50
CA VAL A 722 -1.89 10.35 12.39
C VAL A 722 -1.05 10.50 11.12
N GLY A 723 -0.82 9.43 10.39
CA GLY A 723 0.14 9.37 9.31
C GLY A 723 1.58 9.25 9.82
N GLY A 724 2.46 8.73 9.00
CA GLY A 724 3.86 8.55 9.33
C GLY A 724 4.52 7.39 8.58
N ARG A 725 5.81 7.20 8.87
CA ARG A 725 6.58 6.05 8.41
C ARG A 725 7.09 5.27 9.61
N THR A 726 6.96 3.95 9.56
CA THR A 726 7.48 3.04 10.59
C THR A 726 8.40 2.02 9.94
N TYR A 727 9.56 1.84 10.54
CA TYR A 727 10.54 0.84 10.12
C TYR A 727 10.83 -0.11 11.28
N THR A 728 10.85 -1.42 11.02
CA THR A 728 11.36 -2.41 11.98
C THR A 728 12.71 -2.87 11.48
N VAL A 729 13.74 -2.66 12.30
CA VAL A 729 15.13 -2.99 11.97
C VAL A 729 15.65 -4.00 13.00
N ALA A 730 16.25 -5.09 12.51
CA ALA A 730 16.93 -6.08 13.34
C ALA A 730 18.45 -5.92 13.20
N PHE A 731 19.15 -5.91 14.32
CA PHE A 731 20.59 -5.83 14.39
C PHE A 731 21.18 -7.17 14.81
N ASP A 732 22.47 -7.38 14.52
CA ASP A 732 23.19 -8.58 14.94
C ASP A 732 23.46 -8.61 16.46
N GLN A 733 23.44 -7.45 17.10
CA GLN A 733 23.69 -7.26 18.53
C GLN A 733 22.57 -6.46 19.20
N PRO A 734 22.35 -6.62 20.51
CA PRO A 734 21.43 -5.78 21.27
C PRO A 734 21.79 -4.29 21.15
N VAL A 735 20.79 -3.43 21.00
CA VAL A 735 20.96 -1.99 20.84
C VAL A 735 20.19 -1.21 21.90
N GLU A 736 20.75 -0.08 22.34
CA GLU A 736 20.08 0.81 23.27
C GLU A 736 19.16 1.80 22.49
N VAL A 737 17.89 1.76 22.79
CA VAL A 737 16.83 2.55 22.10
C VAL A 737 17.13 4.05 22.14
N GLU A 738 17.60 4.58 23.26
CA GLU A 738 17.93 5.99 23.43
C GLU A 738 19.07 6.43 22.51
N LYS A 739 20.13 5.64 22.39
CA LYS A 739 21.25 5.94 21.51
C LYS A 739 20.87 5.90 20.03
N VAL A 740 20.02 4.94 19.65
CA VAL A 740 19.47 4.85 18.29
C VAL A 740 18.60 6.08 17.99
N ALA A 741 17.76 6.51 18.94
CA ALA A 741 16.94 7.71 18.79
C ALA A 741 17.78 8.99 18.64
N GLU A 742 18.86 9.14 19.42
CA GLU A 742 19.79 10.27 19.33
C GLU A 742 20.52 10.31 17.98
N SER A 743 21.01 9.15 17.51
CA SER A 743 21.70 9.03 16.23
C SER A 743 20.78 9.42 15.06
N LEU A 744 19.52 8.97 15.09
CA LEU A 744 18.53 9.31 14.09
C LEU A 744 18.05 10.76 14.19
N ALA A 745 17.98 11.32 15.41
CA ALA A 745 17.62 12.73 15.61
C ALA A 745 18.64 13.67 14.96
N ALA A 746 19.92 13.31 14.98
CA ALA A 746 21.00 14.08 14.34
C ALA A 746 20.82 14.16 12.82
N VAL A 747 20.27 13.11 12.19
CA VAL A 747 20.10 13.01 10.72
C VAL A 747 18.75 13.56 10.26
N TYR A 748 17.65 13.27 10.98
CA TYR A 748 16.32 13.76 10.64
C TYR A 748 16.04 15.19 11.09
N GLY A 749 16.88 15.78 11.94
CA GLY A 749 16.62 17.10 12.56
C GLY A 749 15.51 17.12 13.60
N SER A 750 14.86 15.97 13.85
CA SER A 750 13.86 15.75 14.89
C SER A 750 13.96 14.32 15.41
N ALA A 751 13.74 14.11 16.70
CA ALA A 751 13.84 12.78 17.29
C ALA A 751 12.66 11.89 16.82
N PRO A 752 12.92 10.77 16.14
CA PRO A 752 11.90 9.78 15.85
C PRO A 752 11.53 9.01 17.12
N GLU A 753 10.35 8.42 17.14
CA GLU A 753 9.98 7.50 18.20
C GLU A 753 10.65 6.14 17.94
N VAL A 754 11.49 5.70 18.89
CA VAL A 754 12.18 4.41 18.81
C VAL A 754 11.74 3.54 20.00
N LYS A 755 11.29 2.33 19.72
CA LYS A 755 10.83 1.33 20.71
C LYS A 755 11.46 -0.03 20.43
N THR A 756 11.73 -0.82 21.44
CA THR A 756 12.09 -2.24 21.27
C THR A 756 10.93 -3.01 20.66
N PHE A 757 11.23 -3.95 19.79
CA PHE A 757 10.24 -4.78 19.12
C PHE A 757 10.71 -6.25 19.04
N GLY A 758 9.99 -7.15 19.74
CA GLY A 758 10.35 -8.56 19.78
C GLY A 758 11.51 -8.86 20.72
N GLY A 759 12.74 -8.65 20.28
CA GLY A 759 13.98 -8.87 21.04
C GLY A 759 14.76 -7.58 21.33
N ASP A 760 15.79 -7.67 22.17
CA ASP A 760 16.67 -6.53 22.49
C ASP A 760 17.53 -6.07 21.31
N ASN A 761 17.59 -6.87 20.24
CA ASN A 761 18.29 -6.56 19.00
C ASN A 761 17.36 -6.06 17.89
N GLN A 762 16.08 -5.84 18.17
CA GLN A 762 15.12 -5.32 17.19
C GLN A 762 14.50 -4.03 17.70
N VAL A 763 14.43 -3.02 16.82
CA VAL A 763 13.81 -1.75 17.14
C VAL A 763 12.76 -1.39 16.09
N ARG A 764 11.69 -0.75 16.56
CA ARG A 764 10.69 -0.09 15.73
C ARG A 764 10.91 1.41 15.80
N ILE A 765 11.12 2.01 14.63
CA ILE A 765 11.42 3.43 14.45
C ILE A 765 10.26 4.07 13.74
N THR A 766 9.63 5.08 14.35
CA THR A 766 8.48 5.79 13.77
C THR A 766 8.84 7.27 13.59
N THR A 767 8.66 7.77 12.37
CA THR A 767 8.96 9.17 12.02
C THR A 767 7.84 9.80 11.18
N LYS A 768 7.67 11.12 11.33
CA LYS A 768 6.79 11.95 10.51
C LYS A 768 7.56 12.80 9.50
N TYR A 769 8.86 12.59 9.39
CA TYR A 769 9.72 13.38 8.50
C TYR A 769 9.24 13.27 7.06
N LYS A 770 9.05 14.41 6.39
CA LYS A 770 8.56 14.51 5.01
C LYS A 770 7.31 13.67 4.68
N ILE A 771 6.37 13.56 5.61
CA ILE A 771 5.16 12.75 5.38
C ILE A 771 4.17 13.40 4.40
N GLU A 772 4.22 14.74 4.27
CA GLU A 772 3.40 15.49 3.32
C GLU A 772 3.90 15.37 1.88
N ASP A 773 5.18 15.00 1.71
CA ASP A 773 5.78 14.75 0.40
C ASP A 773 5.45 13.32 -0.06
N GLU A 774 4.59 13.20 -1.05
CA GLU A 774 4.07 11.90 -1.52
C GLU A 774 4.93 11.28 -2.67
N GLY A 775 6.06 11.90 -3.04
CA GLY A 775 6.95 11.43 -4.09
C GLY A 775 7.84 10.25 -3.66
N THR A 776 8.24 9.42 -4.63
CA THR A 776 9.23 8.34 -4.42
C THR A 776 10.58 8.87 -4.00
N GLU A 777 10.96 10.06 -4.48
CA GLU A 777 12.21 10.72 -4.11
C GLU A 777 12.28 11.00 -2.60
N ALA A 778 11.17 11.42 -2.00
CA ALA A 778 11.09 11.64 -0.56
C ALA A 778 11.24 10.32 0.22
N ASP A 779 10.69 9.22 -0.27
CA ASP A 779 10.81 7.92 0.37
C ASP A 779 12.25 7.38 0.29
N ASP A 780 12.89 7.53 -0.87
CA ASP A 780 14.30 7.13 -1.07
C ASP A 780 15.26 7.96 -0.22
N GLU A 781 14.97 9.26 -0.02
CA GLU A 781 15.73 10.16 0.86
C GLU A 781 15.57 9.74 2.32
N VAL A 782 14.33 9.50 2.79
CA VAL A 782 14.07 9.06 4.16
C VAL A 782 14.75 7.73 4.47
N GLU A 783 14.75 6.78 3.52
CA GLU A 783 15.45 5.49 3.64
C GLU A 783 16.98 5.66 3.62
N ALA A 784 17.51 6.65 2.88
CA ALA A 784 18.93 6.96 2.88
C ALA A 784 19.38 7.55 4.23
N LEU A 785 18.59 8.49 4.77
CA LEU A 785 18.83 9.09 6.08
C LEU A 785 18.71 8.05 7.21
N LEU A 786 17.75 7.12 7.11
CA LEU A 786 17.62 6.00 8.05
C LEU A 786 18.89 5.14 8.06
N TYR A 787 19.39 4.77 6.89
CA TYR A 787 20.61 3.99 6.76
C TYR A 787 21.82 4.76 7.34
N GLU A 788 21.94 6.05 7.04
CA GLU A 788 23.05 6.89 7.53
C GLU A 788 23.03 7.00 9.06
N GLY A 789 21.87 7.23 9.67
CA GLY A 789 21.71 7.28 11.12
C GLY A 789 21.94 5.95 11.84
N LEU A 790 21.74 4.82 11.16
CA LEU A 790 21.93 3.49 11.73
C LEU A 790 23.27 2.84 11.37
N LYS A 791 24.06 3.45 10.50
CA LYS A 791 25.32 2.89 9.98
C LYS A 791 26.31 2.48 11.07
N SER A 792 26.34 3.18 12.19
CA SER A 792 27.21 2.87 13.34
C SER A 792 26.82 1.59 14.10
N TYR A 793 25.63 1.08 13.89
CA TYR A 793 25.11 -0.15 14.51
C TYR A 793 25.15 -1.37 13.58
N LEU A 794 25.58 -1.15 12.34
CA LEU A 794 25.69 -2.19 11.32
C LEU A 794 27.15 -2.68 11.19
N PRO A 795 27.39 -3.89 10.71
CA PRO A 795 28.73 -4.37 10.41
C PRO A 795 29.46 -3.48 9.39
N ASP A 796 30.78 -3.33 9.55
CA ASP A 796 31.60 -2.55 8.64
C ASP A 796 31.46 -3.04 7.19
N GLY A 797 31.18 -2.13 6.27
CA GLY A 797 31.03 -2.44 4.84
C GLY A 797 29.61 -2.85 4.39
N THR A 798 28.62 -2.80 5.28
CA THR A 798 27.20 -3.03 4.90
C THR A 798 26.75 -1.94 3.92
N SER A 799 26.34 -2.30 2.70
CA SER A 799 25.78 -1.34 1.75
C SER A 799 24.31 -1.00 2.07
N LYS A 800 23.79 0.11 1.51
CA LYS A 800 22.37 0.48 1.67
C LYS A 800 21.43 -0.63 1.17
N GLU A 801 21.77 -1.30 0.07
CA GLU A 801 20.98 -2.39 -0.51
C GLU A 801 20.88 -3.57 0.45
N VAL A 802 22.02 -3.97 1.06
CA VAL A 802 22.07 -5.05 2.05
C VAL A 802 21.29 -4.66 3.31
N PHE A 803 21.41 -3.41 3.77
CA PHE A 803 20.60 -2.91 4.88
C PHE A 803 19.10 -3.01 4.61
N LEU A 804 18.65 -2.59 3.43
CA LEU A 804 17.25 -2.62 3.05
C LEU A 804 16.69 -4.03 2.85
N SER A 805 17.54 -5.01 2.44
CA SER A 805 17.12 -6.40 2.22
C SER A 805 17.14 -7.26 3.47
N ASP A 806 18.19 -7.12 4.31
CA ASP A 806 18.49 -8.08 5.37
C ASP A 806 18.19 -7.55 6.77
N TYR A 807 18.48 -6.26 7.03
CA TYR A 807 18.31 -5.64 8.35
C TYR A 807 16.94 -4.98 8.52
N ARG A 808 16.41 -4.33 7.48
CA ARG A 808 15.06 -3.76 7.52
C ARG A 808 14.02 -4.85 7.32
N GLN A 809 13.44 -5.34 8.40
CA GLN A 809 12.44 -6.41 8.37
C GLN A 809 11.05 -5.95 7.94
N MET A 810 10.71 -4.68 8.24
CA MET A 810 9.41 -4.11 7.91
C MET A 810 9.53 -2.63 7.59
N SER A 811 8.77 -2.17 6.62
CA SER A 811 8.55 -0.75 6.32
C SER A 811 7.07 -0.52 6.10
N GLN A 812 6.51 0.49 6.75
CA GLN A 812 5.12 0.90 6.61
C GLN A 812 5.06 2.41 6.44
N LYS A 813 4.33 2.87 5.42
CA LYS A 813 4.01 4.28 5.19
C LYS A 813 2.51 4.44 5.17
N VAL A 814 2.02 5.41 5.93
CA VAL A 814 0.60 5.80 5.93
C VAL A 814 0.54 7.29 5.67
N GLY A 815 -0.03 7.67 4.54
CA GLY A 815 -0.24 9.08 4.19
C GLY A 815 -1.29 9.74 5.11
N PRO A 816 -1.24 11.08 5.29
CA PRO A 816 -2.17 11.80 6.17
C PRO A 816 -3.64 11.58 5.81
N ALA A 817 -3.96 11.56 4.52
CA ALA A 817 -5.32 11.34 4.03
C ALA A 817 -5.86 9.95 4.40
N VAL A 818 -5.02 8.91 4.31
CA VAL A 818 -5.41 7.54 4.70
C VAL A 818 -5.64 7.47 6.20
N ALA A 819 -4.75 8.08 7.00
CA ALA A 819 -4.85 8.09 8.46
C ALA A 819 -6.14 8.78 8.95
N GLU A 820 -6.55 9.86 8.30
CA GLU A 820 -7.80 10.55 8.63
C GLU A 820 -9.02 9.68 8.31
N ASP A 821 -9.03 9.00 7.16
CA ASP A 821 -10.12 8.10 6.77
C ASP A 821 -10.23 6.89 7.70
N VAL A 822 -9.11 6.27 8.07
CA VAL A 822 -9.06 5.18 9.07
C VAL A 822 -9.60 5.65 10.42
N THR A 823 -9.20 6.86 10.88
CA THR A 823 -9.68 7.44 12.15
C THR A 823 -11.19 7.64 12.11
N ARG A 824 -11.71 8.20 11.02
CA ARG A 824 -13.14 8.44 10.85
C ARG A 824 -13.94 7.14 10.80
N ALA A 825 -13.47 6.15 10.03
CA ALA A 825 -14.08 4.83 9.94
C ALA A 825 -14.10 4.12 11.31
N ALA A 826 -13.01 4.19 12.07
CA ALA A 826 -12.92 3.60 13.41
C ALA A 826 -13.94 4.23 14.38
N ILE A 827 -14.08 5.55 14.41
CA ILE A 827 -15.06 6.25 15.26
C ILE A 827 -16.49 5.82 14.89
N TRP A 828 -16.83 5.85 13.61
CA TRP A 828 -18.16 5.46 13.16
C TRP A 828 -18.46 3.99 13.40
N SER A 829 -17.48 3.08 13.23
CA SER A 829 -17.68 1.65 13.50
C SER A 829 -18.05 1.40 14.96
N VAL A 830 -17.41 2.08 15.91
CA VAL A 830 -17.72 1.97 17.34
C VAL A 830 -19.13 2.51 17.63
N ILE A 831 -19.47 3.67 17.10
CA ILE A 831 -20.80 4.28 17.29
C ILE A 831 -21.90 3.37 16.73
N PHE A 832 -21.73 2.87 15.49
CA PHE A 832 -22.69 1.95 14.87
C PHE A 832 -22.80 0.62 15.61
N ALA A 833 -21.68 0.06 16.09
CA ALA A 833 -21.68 -1.17 16.87
C ALA A 833 -22.52 -1.01 18.15
N LEU A 834 -22.27 0.07 18.91
CA LEU A 834 -23.02 0.36 20.12
C LEU A 834 -24.52 0.57 19.84
N LEU A 835 -24.83 1.33 18.78
CA LEU A 835 -26.23 1.60 18.38
C LEU A 835 -26.97 0.34 17.98
N VAL A 836 -26.35 -0.49 17.12
CA VAL A 836 -26.98 -1.75 16.63
C VAL A 836 -27.19 -2.73 17.76
N ILE A 837 -26.21 -2.90 18.64
CA ILE A 837 -26.33 -3.78 19.84
C ILE A 837 -27.42 -3.24 20.75
N PHE A 838 -27.45 -1.92 21.01
CA PHE A 838 -28.49 -1.28 21.82
C PHE A 838 -29.90 -1.54 21.26
N VAL A 839 -30.08 -1.33 19.96
CA VAL A 839 -31.36 -1.57 19.28
C VAL A 839 -31.74 -3.06 19.34
N TYR A 840 -30.77 -3.95 19.11
CA TYR A 840 -30.99 -5.40 19.22
C TYR A 840 -31.49 -5.78 20.63
N ILE A 841 -30.79 -5.35 21.68
CA ILE A 841 -31.16 -5.63 23.07
C ILE A 841 -32.54 -5.05 23.38
N MET A 842 -32.81 -3.81 23.00
CA MET A 842 -34.10 -3.15 23.20
C MET A 842 -35.25 -3.94 22.55
N VAL A 843 -35.11 -4.34 21.30
CA VAL A 843 -36.15 -5.10 20.56
C VAL A 843 -36.30 -6.50 21.14
N ARG A 844 -35.17 -7.18 21.42
CA ARG A 844 -35.16 -8.57 21.90
C ARG A 844 -35.83 -8.74 23.26
N PHE A 845 -35.59 -7.79 24.17
CA PHE A 845 -36.08 -7.86 25.56
C PHE A 845 -37.35 -7.01 25.81
N SER A 846 -37.81 -6.20 24.87
CA SER A 846 -38.99 -5.36 24.99
C SER A 846 -40.27 -6.12 25.39
N LYS A 847 -40.38 -7.40 25.01
CA LYS A 847 -41.55 -8.24 25.30
C LYS A 847 -41.43 -9.02 26.61
N MET A 848 -40.23 -9.05 27.24
CA MET A 848 -40.02 -9.84 28.50
C MET A 848 -40.30 -9.05 29.77
N VAL A 849 -40.25 -7.74 29.71
CA VAL A 849 -40.53 -6.85 30.84
C VAL A 849 -41.64 -5.88 30.44
N PRO A 850 -42.82 -5.91 31.00
CA PRO A 850 -43.81 -4.87 30.82
C PRO A 850 -43.36 -3.61 31.62
N VAL A 851 -42.48 -2.84 31.04
CA VAL A 851 -41.97 -1.58 31.61
C VAL A 851 -42.88 -0.47 31.13
N PRO A 852 -43.35 0.45 31.98
CA PRO A 852 -44.03 1.65 31.60
C PRO A 852 -43.17 2.44 30.62
N SER A 853 -43.77 3.08 29.63
CA SER A 853 -43.13 3.78 28.51
C SER A 853 -42.09 4.84 28.91
N SER A 854 -42.03 5.26 30.17
CA SER A 854 -41.05 6.21 30.72
C SER A 854 -39.68 5.63 31.05
N ASP A 855 -39.52 4.27 31.14
CA ASP A 855 -38.33 3.64 31.69
C ASP A 855 -37.49 2.85 30.67
N TRP A 856 -37.78 3.03 29.36
CA TRP A 856 -37.08 2.35 28.24
C TRP A 856 -35.56 2.64 28.19
N LEU A 857 -35.15 3.80 28.69
CA LEU A 857 -33.76 4.21 28.71
C LEU A 857 -32.93 3.55 29.84
N THR A 858 -33.60 2.94 30.84
CA THR A 858 -32.90 2.35 31.98
C THR A 858 -32.65 0.85 31.84
N ILE A 859 -33.32 0.17 30.89
CA ILE A 859 -33.20 -1.27 30.69
C ILE A 859 -31.80 -1.70 30.23
N PRO A 860 -31.14 -0.98 29.27
CA PRO A 860 -29.79 -1.34 28.83
C PRO A 860 -28.71 -1.10 29.89
N LEU A 861 -28.93 -0.27 30.86
CA LEU A 861 -27.97 0.09 31.91
C LEU A 861 -28.00 -0.86 33.14
N SER A 862 -29.04 -1.73 33.23
CA SER A 862 -29.22 -2.66 34.37
C SER A 862 -28.82 -4.11 34.05
N TYR A 863 -28.44 -4.45 32.80
CA TYR A 863 -27.97 -5.78 32.40
C TYR A 863 -26.45 -5.82 32.20
#